data_894148ccb7708afd4ee8b217d393eb3b
#
_entry.id   894148ccb7708afd4ee8b217d393eb3b
#
_cell.length_a   1.000
_cell.length_b   1.000
_cell.length_c   1.000
_cell.angle_alpha   90.00
_cell.angle_beta   90.00
_cell.angle_gamma   90.00
#
_symmetry.space_group_name_H-M   'P 1'
#
loop_
_entity.id
_entity.type
_entity.pdbx_description
1 polymer ?
#
loop_
_entity_poly.entity_id
_entity_poly.type
_entity_poly.pdbx_seq_one_letter_code
_entity_poly.pdbx_strand_id
1 'polypeptide(L)'
;IEPFAAEDNDISISLAARRVEHIAKWITTRDLENPNSSIDKDGIKIEVTYQGVTSKEPHLVLYQQENDKPKIRVEIKNQSHKRLFFTILDICDDFSINDPGIIYDGENKAQWLEIEAGDTCTMKYKTSQGKLREDIPIGIPTPNNKNAQAKARYQKLTEYGETFKLIASTHPFPVEQFQLRSLPLPGDSGERQVGDDEEPPVGDWVTKQFSFTFIRSKPSVAINPNTQTELSKGISIQLPDGFSANASLKPVSTALEERSLGSNVELPLLKDAEAFDLIDRRRGDRDISQIPAQQLSVLELSGSSLAIDQVTPESPIVISSDRSLEPDEGVLALAHDGNFWLPVGYAMPKGGNKTEIEVQHVFTRNSNDMQDGDRKVSEAISLCFLKVALQRKHTAWLRKATFDSAGKVLFTPKGDLESVREAVAHAEHIVIFIHGILGDTESMIPSAQTAGLLNSSGSQEQGKYDLVLAFDYESLNTDIQETAEILKQQLEQVGLSEGHNKTLHIIAHSMGGLVSRSFIEQLDGNKIVNHLIMVGTPNQGSEWSSVYQLATLLLSVGLNFIPKSFVAGPLVSLLAKKSTEEMSKTLAQMNIQKSAFLAKLRHSKDPQCPYTIIAGDTQLNRELNTTAENLLKALEQKVWKGLEFPFQGQRNDIAVTVESILSREVFKGRNPEVNFFDQIACNHLVYFQDQNGLNALSRAVRQAFDLPVESENSSFKENLPPILLG
;
A
#
# COMPACT_ATOMS: atom_id res chain seq x y z
N ILE A 1 -1.71 34.98 -1.85
CA ILE A 1 -2.04 36.41 -2.01
C ILE A 1 -0.84 37.21 -1.55
N GLU A 2 -0.17 37.96 -2.44
CA GLU A 2 0.98 38.79 -2.05
C GLU A 2 0.54 39.87 -1.05
N PRO A 3 1.31 40.14 0.03
CA PRO A 3 0.98 41.18 0.99
C PRO A 3 1.02 42.56 0.33
N PHE A 4 0.10 43.43 0.75
CA PHE A 4 0.03 44.78 0.28
C PHE A 4 1.23 45.63 0.76
N ALA A 5 1.87 46.38 -0.12
CA ALA A 5 2.79 47.42 0.30
C ALA A 5 2.01 48.55 1.00
N ALA A 6 2.56 49.07 2.10
CA ALA A 6 1.85 49.96 3.03
C ALA A 6 1.69 51.41 2.53
N GLU A 7 1.99 51.75 1.27
CA GLU A 7 2.20 53.13 0.88
C GLU A 7 1.06 53.86 0.14
N ASP A 8 -0.09 53.10 -0.16
CA ASP A 8 -1.25 53.74 -0.83
C ASP A 8 -2.56 53.19 -0.31
N ASN A 9 -3.08 53.72 0.81
CA ASN A 9 -4.18 53.15 1.55
C ASN A 9 -5.49 53.04 0.75
N ASP A 10 -5.86 54.03 -0.08
CA ASP A 10 -7.17 54.02 -0.78
C ASP A 10 -7.16 53.05 -1.97
N ILE A 11 -6.10 52.99 -2.73
CA ILE A 11 -5.96 52.03 -3.86
C ILE A 11 -5.89 50.59 -3.31
N SER A 12 -5.17 50.40 -2.21
CA SER A 12 -5.04 49.10 -1.56
C SER A 12 -6.36 48.59 -0.99
N ILE A 13 -7.19 49.44 -0.36
CA ILE A 13 -8.50 49.12 0.18
C ILE A 13 -9.47 48.74 -0.95
N SER A 14 -9.52 49.56 -2.02
CA SER A 14 -10.36 49.27 -3.18
C SER A 14 -10.02 47.96 -3.87
N LEU A 15 -8.73 47.66 -4.01
CA LEU A 15 -8.26 46.38 -4.59
C LEU A 15 -8.59 45.20 -3.66
N ALA A 16 -8.44 45.36 -2.34
CA ALA A 16 -8.81 44.33 -1.37
C ALA A 16 -10.30 44.03 -1.42
N ALA A 17 -11.15 45.04 -1.44
CA ALA A 17 -12.60 44.87 -1.56
C ALA A 17 -12.99 44.11 -2.84
N ARG A 18 -12.43 44.50 -3.99
CA ARG A 18 -12.66 43.81 -5.26
C ARG A 18 -12.19 42.37 -5.24
N ARG A 19 -11.08 42.08 -4.60
CA ARG A 19 -10.60 40.71 -4.46
C ARG A 19 -11.49 39.85 -3.57
N VAL A 20 -12.01 40.41 -2.48
CA VAL A 20 -12.97 39.72 -1.59
C VAL A 20 -14.28 39.43 -2.34
N GLU A 21 -14.83 40.38 -3.08
CA GLU A 21 -16.02 40.20 -3.91
C GLU A 21 -15.80 39.12 -4.98
N HIS A 22 -14.65 39.15 -5.64
CA HIS A 22 -14.23 38.18 -6.65
C HIS A 22 -14.13 36.75 -6.07
N ILE A 23 -13.44 36.62 -4.94
CA ILE A 23 -13.30 35.33 -4.24
C ILE A 23 -14.66 34.81 -3.76
N ALA A 24 -15.51 35.70 -3.23
CA ALA A 24 -16.87 35.32 -2.81
C ALA A 24 -17.69 34.77 -3.98
N LYS A 25 -17.67 35.43 -5.15
CA LYS A 25 -18.34 34.93 -6.35
C LYS A 25 -17.77 33.59 -6.80
N TRP A 26 -16.42 33.42 -6.77
CA TRP A 26 -15.78 32.18 -7.10
C TRP A 26 -16.21 31.04 -6.17
N ILE A 27 -16.22 31.27 -4.84
CA ILE A 27 -16.66 30.30 -3.83
C ILE A 27 -18.12 29.92 -4.06
N THR A 28 -19.00 30.91 -4.25
CA THR A 28 -20.43 30.69 -4.48
C THR A 28 -20.67 29.82 -5.72
N THR A 29 -19.94 30.04 -6.80
CA THR A 29 -20.04 29.21 -8.01
C THR A 29 -19.46 27.83 -7.81
N ARG A 30 -18.33 27.70 -7.12
CA ARG A 30 -17.72 26.41 -6.79
C ARG A 30 -18.68 25.56 -5.97
N ASP A 31 -19.30 26.15 -4.96
CA ASP A 31 -20.15 25.43 -4.00
C ASP A 31 -21.64 25.42 -4.42
N LEU A 32 -21.94 25.88 -5.65
CA LEU A 32 -23.29 25.90 -6.19
C LEU A 32 -23.92 24.50 -6.19
N GLU A 33 -25.05 24.37 -5.49
CA GLU A 33 -25.84 23.12 -5.41
C GLU A 33 -27.32 23.44 -5.34
N ASN A 34 -28.17 22.54 -5.87
CA ASN A 34 -29.64 22.62 -5.73
C ASN A 34 -30.12 21.38 -4.94
N PRO A 35 -30.24 21.46 -3.61
CA PRO A 35 -30.70 20.36 -2.79
C PRO A 35 -32.18 19.99 -3.01
N ASN A 36 -32.94 20.86 -3.64
CA ASN A 36 -34.38 20.66 -3.88
C ASN A 36 -34.71 20.21 -5.31
N SER A 37 -33.69 19.82 -6.10
CA SER A 37 -33.91 19.35 -7.46
C SER A 37 -34.68 18.04 -7.50
N SER A 38 -35.56 17.91 -8.49
CA SER A 38 -36.25 16.67 -8.84
C SER A 38 -35.47 15.80 -9.83
N ILE A 39 -34.30 16.29 -10.31
CA ILE A 39 -33.41 15.55 -11.18
C ILE A 39 -32.62 14.55 -10.31
N ASP A 40 -32.64 13.29 -10.69
CA ASP A 40 -31.81 12.29 -10.04
C ASP A 40 -30.30 12.60 -10.23
N LYS A 41 -29.69 13.14 -9.17
CA LYS A 41 -28.25 13.49 -9.17
C LYS A 41 -27.37 12.29 -9.46
N ASP A 42 -27.76 11.08 -9.06
CA ASP A 42 -26.97 9.85 -9.27
C ASP A 42 -27.14 9.28 -10.68
N GLY A 43 -28.17 9.69 -11.37
CA GLY A 43 -28.35 9.44 -12.81
C GLY A 43 -27.47 10.31 -13.71
N ILE A 44 -26.82 11.35 -13.18
CA ILE A 44 -25.89 12.19 -13.93
C ILE A 44 -24.46 11.81 -13.60
N LYS A 45 -23.66 11.43 -14.61
CA LYS A 45 -22.27 11.06 -14.43
C LYS A 45 -21.33 11.85 -15.34
N ILE A 46 -20.21 12.25 -14.78
CA ILE A 46 -19.05 12.72 -15.51
C ILE A 46 -17.95 11.67 -15.33
N GLU A 47 -17.49 11.10 -16.42
CA GLU A 47 -16.44 10.10 -16.45
C GLU A 47 -15.21 10.66 -17.15
N VAL A 48 -14.05 10.47 -16.53
CA VAL A 48 -12.77 10.94 -17.08
C VAL A 48 -11.86 9.75 -17.28
N THR A 49 -11.37 9.59 -18.50
CA THR A 49 -10.40 8.58 -18.87
C THR A 49 -9.04 9.23 -19.13
N TYR A 50 -8.02 8.70 -18.48
CA TYR A 50 -6.63 9.07 -18.67
C TYR A 50 -5.79 7.82 -18.94
N GLN A 51 -5.00 7.82 -20.01
CA GLN A 51 -4.17 6.67 -20.45
C GLN A 51 -4.94 5.34 -20.54
N GLY A 52 -6.19 5.39 -21.00
CA GLY A 52 -7.04 4.21 -21.16
C GLY A 52 -7.72 3.72 -19.86
N VAL A 53 -7.48 4.34 -18.73
CA VAL A 53 -8.13 4.02 -17.44
C VAL A 53 -9.18 5.08 -17.12
N THR A 54 -10.43 4.66 -16.95
CA THR A 54 -11.51 5.53 -16.47
C THR A 54 -11.46 5.64 -14.95
N SER A 55 -11.37 6.88 -14.43
CA SER A 55 -11.36 7.12 -13.00
C SER A 55 -12.70 6.75 -12.37
N LYS A 56 -12.66 6.04 -11.25
CA LYS A 56 -13.83 5.77 -10.38
C LYS A 56 -14.05 6.87 -9.35
N GLU A 57 -13.03 7.69 -9.11
CA GLU A 57 -13.05 8.78 -8.14
C GLU A 57 -13.24 10.12 -8.84
N PRO A 58 -13.98 11.08 -8.25
CA PRO A 58 -14.22 12.40 -8.85
C PRO A 58 -12.99 13.33 -8.74
N HIS A 59 -11.81 12.78 -8.60
CA HIS A 59 -10.55 13.49 -8.52
C HIS A 59 -9.45 12.74 -9.25
N LEU A 60 -8.66 13.46 -10.05
CA LEU A 60 -7.51 12.91 -10.76
C LEU A 60 -6.29 13.80 -10.54
N VAL A 61 -5.16 13.20 -10.20
CA VAL A 61 -3.88 13.91 -10.17
C VAL A 61 -3.11 13.57 -11.42
N LEU A 62 -2.67 14.61 -12.13
CA LEU A 62 -2.04 14.50 -13.43
C LEU A 62 -0.65 15.12 -13.41
N TYR A 63 0.31 14.39 -13.93
CA TYR A 63 1.67 14.88 -14.07
C TYR A 63 1.85 15.63 -15.39
N GLN A 64 2.35 16.86 -15.33
CA GLN A 64 2.65 17.67 -16.49
C GLN A 64 4.16 17.79 -16.70
N GLN A 65 4.65 17.26 -17.81
CA GLN A 65 6.00 17.53 -18.27
C GLN A 65 6.09 18.97 -18.80
N GLU A 66 7.29 19.53 -18.85
CA GLU A 66 7.55 20.96 -19.05
C GLU A 66 6.80 21.58 -20.24
N ASN A 67 6.62 20.84 -21.33
CA ASN A 67 5.96 21.32 -22.55
C ASN A 67 4.81 20.40 -23.03
N ASP A 68 4.50 19.33 -22.30
CA ASP A 68 3.45 18.38 -22.71
C ASP A 68 2.34 18.36 -21.65
N LYS A 69 1.14 18.76 -22.08
CA LYS A 69 -0.05 18.72 -21.22
C LYS A 69 -0.63 17.30 -21.24
N PRO A 70 -1.02 16.77 -20.07
CA PRO A 70 -1.82 15.57 -20.02
C PRO A 70 -3.04 15.65 -20.91
N LYS A 71 -3.42 14.52 -21.53
CA LYS A 71 -4.60 14.44 -22.38
C LYS A 71 -5.61 13.52 -21.72
N ILE A 72 -6.81 14.03 -21.54
CA ILE A 72 -7.93 13.28 -20.95
C ILE A 72 -9.07 13.16 -21.95
N ARG A 73 -9.90 12.12 -21.78
CA ARG A 73 -11.19 11.98 -22.42
C ARG A 73 -12.28 12.18 -21.37
N VAL A 74 -13.25 13.02 -21.67
CA VAL A 74 -14.36 13.34 -20.77
C VAL A 74 -15.68 12.91 -21.43
N GLU A 75 -16.45 12.10 -20.70
CA GLU A 75 -17.77 11.65 -21.10
C GLU A 75 -18.82 12.09 -20.08
N ILE A 76 -19.96 12.59 -20.58
CA ILE A 76 -21.13 12.90 -19.78
C ILE A 76 -22.19 11.85 -20.10
N LYS A 77 -22.74 11.21 -19.05
CA LYS A 77 -23.82 10.22 -19.18
C LYS A 77 -25.07 10.76 -18.51
N ASN A 78 -26.15 10.81 -19.27
CA ASN A 78 -27.48 11.15 -18.77
C ASN A 78 -28.27 9.85 -18.53
N GLN A 79 -28.12 9.28 -17.35
CA GLN A 79 -28.90 8.09 -16.92
C GLN A 79 -30.20 8.48 -16.21
N SER A 80 -30.57 9.76 -16.21
CA SER A 80 -31.86 10.21 -15.69
C SER A 80 -33.00 9.86 -16.66
N HIS A 81 -34.23 10.06 -16.23
CA HIS A 81 -35.42 9.83 -17.06
C HIS A 81 -35.83 11.04 -17.89
N LYS A 82 -35.03 12.11 -17.92
CA LYS A 82 -35.36 13.39 -18.58
C LYS A 82 -34.27 13.76 -19.59
N ARG A 83 -34.65 14.38 -20.68
CA ARG A 83 -33.72 15.11 -21.54
C ARG A 83 -33.23 16.33 -20.77
N LEU A 84 -31.92 16.57 -20.77
CA LEU A 84 -31.26 17.64 -20.02
C LEU A 84 -30.27 18.43 -20.88
N PHE A 85 -30.06 19.68 -20.50
CA PHE A 85 -29.04 20.56 -21.06
C PHE A 85 -27.83 20.60 -20.13
N PHE A 86 -26.66 20.29 -20.65
CA PHE A 86 -25.42 20.16 -19.90
C PHE A 86 -24.42 21.23 -20.28
N THR A 87 -23.78 21.82 -19.29
CA THR A 87 -22.60 22.66 -19.45
C THR A 87 -21.54 22.32 -18.44
N ILE A 88 -20.28 22.66 -18.75
CA ILE A 88 -19.14 22.50 -17.86
C ILE A 88 -18.50 23.86 -17.62
N LEU A 89 -18.30 24.20 -16.35
CA LEU A 89 -17.48 25.32 -15.91
C LEU A 89 -16.10 24.79 -15.48
N ASP A 90 -15.06 25.45 -15.90
CA ASP A 90 -13.69 25.18 -15.48
C ASP A 90 -13.31 26.17 -14.37
N ILE A 91 -13.28 25.67 -13.14
CA ILE A 91 -13.02 26.43 -11.91
C ILE A 91 -11.56 26.23 -11.51
N CYS A 92 -10.77 27.29 -11.57
CA CYS A 92 -9.32 27.25 -11.47
C CYS A 92 -8.78 27.81 -10.14
N ASP A 93 -7.60 27.36 -9.73
CA ASP A 93 -6.93 27.81 -8.49
C ASP A 93 -6.46 29.26 -8.53
N ASP A 94 -6.42 29.90 -9.68
CA ASP A 94 -6.15 31.33 -9.81
C ASP A 94 -7.39 32.23 -9.60
N PHE A 95 -8.48 31.61 -9.11
CA PHE A 95 -9.80 32.20 -8.91
C PHE A 95 -10.49 32.62 -10.21
N SER A 96 -10.11 32.04 -11.33
CA SER A 96 -10.89 32.18 -12.58
C SER A 96 -11.96 31.09 -12.69
N ILE A 97 -13.02 31.41 -13.45
CA ILE A 97 -14.02 30.46 -13.88
C ILE A 97 -14.17 30.66 -15.40
N ASN A 98 -13.82 29.62 -16.14
CA ASN A 98 -13.73 29.66 -17.59
C ASN A 98 -14.77 28.74 -18.23
N ASP A 99 -15.07 29.00 -19.50
CA ASP A 99 -15.59 27.99 -20.41
C ASP A 99 -14.39 27.14 -20.89
N PRO A 100 -14.33 25.83 -20.58
CA PRO A 100 -13.21 25.01 -20.95
C PRO A 100 -13.07 24.83 -22.47
N GLY A 101 -14.07 25.28 -23.27
CA GLY A 101 -14.05 25.17 -24.73
C GLY A 101 -14.08 23.74 -25.26
N ILE A 102 -14.72 22.84 -24.53
CA ILE A 102 -14.80 21.40 -24.84
C ILE A 102 -16.21 20.94 -25.24
N ILE A 103 -17.15 21.87 -25.33
CA ILE A 103 -18.54 21.60 -25.69
C ILE A 103 -18.74 21.98 -27.14
N TYR A 104 -19.12 21.01 -27.96
CA TYR A 104 -19.37 21.16 -29.41
C TYR A 104 -20.64 20.44 -29.82
N ASP A 105 -21.54 21.15 -30.51
CA ASP A 105 -22.65 20.57 -31.25
C ASP A 105 -22.23 20.45 -32.73
N GLY A 106 -21.98 19.24 -33.16
CA GLY A 106 -21.33 18.98 -34.43
C GLY A 106 -19.93 19.62 -34.49
N GLU A 107 -19.70 20.56 -35.40
CA GLU A 107 -18.47 21.33 -35.55
C GLU A 107 -18.48 22.70 -34.88
N ASN A 108 -19.63 23.11 -34.35
CA ASN A 108 -19.83 24.41 -33.73
C ASN A 108 -19.57 24.36 -32.23
N LYS A 109 -18.85 25.35 -31.72
CA LYS A 109 -18.74 25.56 -30.27
C LYS A 109 -20.08 25.92 -29.71
N ALA A 110 -20.52 25.23 -28.66
CA ALA A 110 -21.76 25.46 -27.95
C ALA A 110 -21.50 25.81 -26.48
N GLN A 111 -22.45 26.50 -25.84
CA GLN A 111 -22.37 26.75 -24.39
C GLN A 111 -22.91 25.56 -23.58
N TRP A 112 -23.82 24.81 -24.17
CA TRP A 112 -24.41 23.61 -23.59
C TRP A 112 -24.77 22.61 -24.67
N LEU A 113 -24.87 21.33 -24.23
CA LEU A 113 -25.32 20.21 -25.05
C LEU A 113 -26.63 19.67 -24.51
N GLU A 114 -27.50 19.33 -25.44
CA GLU A 114 -28.73 18.60 -25.17
C GLU A 114 -28.40 17.08 -25.24
N ILE A 115 -28.66 16.36 -24.14
CA ILE A 115 -28.41 14.92 -24.06
C ILE A 115 -29.72 14.24 -23.64
N GLU A 116 -30.20 13.32 -24.48
CA GLU A 116 -31.42 12.56 -24.22
C GLU A 116 -31.23 11.58 -23.02
N ALA A 117 -32.35 11.15 -22.45
CA ALA A 117 -32.36 10.17 -21.37
C ALA A 117 -31.73 8.84 -21.85
N GLY A 118 -30.71 8.35 -21.12
CA GLY A 118 -29.98 7.13 -21.45
C GLY A 118 -28.75 7.33 -22.34
N ASP A 119 -28.56 8.53 -22.90
CA ASP A 119 -27.46 8.78 -23.83
C ASP A 119 -26.17 9.22 -23.13
N THR A 120 -25.07 9.07 -23.89
CA THR A 120 -23.72 9.49 -23.49
C THR A 120 -23.15 10.42 -24.56
N CYS A 121 -22.50 11.48 -24.13
CA CYS A 121 -21.80 12.40 -25.01
C CYS A 121 -20.34 12.55 -24.61
N THR A 122 -19.43 12.40 -25.59
CA THR A 122 -17.99 12.62 -25.42
C THR A 122 -17.64 14.07 -25.72
N MET A 123 -16.95 14.73 -24.79
CA MET A 123 -16.47 16.10 -24.95
C MET A 123 -15.34 16.15 -25.99
N LYS A 124 -15.26 17.29 -26.71
CA LYS A 124 -14.26 17.50 -27.75
C LYS A 124 -13.62 18.87 -27.62
N TYR A 125 -12.38 19.01 -28.08
CA TYR A 125 -11.75 20.32 -28.23
C TYR A 125 -11.29 20.56 -29.67
N LYS A 126 -11.20 21.81 -30.09
CA LYS A 126 -10.77 22.20 -31.43
C LYS A 126 -9.28 22.56 -31.42
N THR A 127 -8.48 21.84 -32.19
CA THR A 127 -7.06 22.12 -32.33
C THR A 127 -6.82 23.47 -33.04
N SER A 128 -5.61 24.01 -32.97
CA SER A 128 -5.19 25.20 -33.70
C SER A 128 -5.36 25.08 -35.22
N GLN A 129 -5.42 23.84 -35.75
CA GLN A 129 -5.68 23.54 -37.17
C GLN A 129 -7.17 23.37 -37.46
N GLY A 130 -8.07 23.63 -36.52
CA GLY A 130 -9.52 23.54 -36.67
C GLY A 130 -10.12 22.13 -36.56
N LYS A 131 -9.33 21.10 -36.25
CA LYS A 131 -9.78 19.71 -36.14
C LYS A 131 -10.29 19.41 -34.74
N LEU A 132 -11.48 18.80 -34.61
CA LEU A 132 -12.01 18.30 -33.33
C LEU A 132 -11.31 17.02 -32.89
N ARG A 133 -11.00 16.94 -31.60
CA ARG A 133 -10.37 15.81 -30.93
C ARG A 133 -11.04 15.52 -29.60
N GLU A 134 -11.08 14.25 -29.20
CA GLU A 134 -11.64 13.79 -27.94
C GLU A 134 -10.59 13.75 -26.81
N ASP A 135 -9.30 13.69 -27.18
CA ASP A 135 -8.18 13.73 -26.23
C ASP A 135 -7.87 15.18 -25.87
N ILE A 136 -8.51 15.68 -24.81
CA ILE A 136 -8.48 17.07 -24.38
C ILE A 136 -7.21 17.36 -23.60
N PRO A 137 -6.33 18.27 -24.06
CA PRO A 137 -5.14 18.66 -23.31
C PRO A 137 -5.50 19.62 -22.17
N ILE A 138 -5.28 19.19 -20.93
CA ILE A 138 -5.52 20.01 -19.72
C ILE A 138 -4.23 20.15 -18.92
N GLY A 139 -4.13 21.19 -18.10
CA GLY A 139 -2.95 21.37 -17.26
C GLY A 139 -2.65 22.81 -16.93
N ILE A 140 -1.54 23.03 -16.23
CA ILE A 140 -1.12 24.35 -15.78
C ILE A 140 -1.12 25.33 -16.97
N PRO A 141 -1.82 26.46 -16.85
CA PRO A 141 -1.94 27.42 -17.95
C PRO A 141 -0.58 27.92 -18.44
N THR A 142 -0.43 28.00 -19.77
CA THR A 142 0.72 28.64 -20.41
C THR A 142 0.25 30.01 -20.92
N PRO A 143 0.53 31.09 -20.21
CA PRO A 143 0.07 32.40 -20.61
C PRO A 143 0.69 32.83 -21.94
N ASN A 144 -0.11 33.50 -22.77
CA ASN A 144 0.36 34.09 -24.04
C ASN A 144 1.54 35.02 -23.80
N ASN A 145 2.49 35.07 -24.73
CA ASN A 145 3.75 35.83 -24.66
C ASN A 145 3.62 37.36 -24.35
N LYS A 146 2.38 37.88 -24.26
CA LYS A 146 2.11 39.30 -24.02
C LYS A 146 2.11 39.71 -22.54
N ASN A 147 2.05 38.78 -21.59
CA ASN A 147 2.08 39.12 -20.17
C ASN A 147 3.24 38.39 -19.46
N ALA A 148 4.37 39.08 -19.34
CA ALA A 148 5.59 38.54 -18.74
C ALA A 148 5.39 38.17 -17.24
N GLN A 149 4.58 38.93 -16.48
CA GLN A 149 4.32 38.66 -15.07
C GLN A 149 3.47 37.40 -14.87
N ALA A 150 2.43 37.24 -15.66
CA ALA A 150 1.60 36.02 -15.63
C ALA A 150 2.47 34.80 -16.02
N LYS A 151 3.30 34.93 -17.06
CA LYS A 151 4.21 33.87 -17.48
C LYS A 151 5.18 33.46 -16.35
N ALA A 152 5.79 34.43 -15.67
CA ALA A 152 6.70 34.18 -14.56
C ALA A 152 5.99 33.51 -13.36
N ARG A 153 4.72 33.87 -13.11
CA ARG A 153 3.88 33.27 -12.06
C ARG A 153 3.60 31.80 -12.36
N TYR A 154 3.07 31.47 -13.54
CA TYR A 154 2.73 30.10 -13.91
C TYR A 154 3.95 29.19 -14.12
N GLN A 155 5.08 29.73 -14.53
CA GLN A 155 6.34 28.98 -14.63
C GLN A 155 6.87 28.50 -13.27
N LYS A 156 6.57 29.22 -12.19
CA LYS A 156 6.97 28.88 -10.82
C LYS A 156 5.98 27.91 -10.13
N LEU A 157 4.79 27.69 -10.70
CA LEU A 157 3.82 26.77 -10.11
C LEU A 157 4.30 25.33 -10.28
N THR A 158 4.40 24.65 -9.17
CA THR A 158 4.65 23.21 -9.13
C THR A 158 3.36 22.39 -9.00
N GLU A 159 2.27 23.05 -8.63
CA GLU A 159 0.94 22.46 -8.48
C GLU A 159 -0.12 23.46 -8.93
N TYR A 160 -1.20 22.97 -9.53
CA TYR A 160 -2.32 23.76 -9.98
C TYR A 160 -3.59 22.91 -9.98
N GLY A 161 -4.68 23.43 -9.42
CA GLY A 161 -5.96 22.75 -9.37
C GLY A 161 -6.96 23.33 -10.37
N GLU A 162 -7.70 22.42 -11.03
CA GLU A 162 -8.88 22.74 -11.84
C GLU A 162 -10.04 21.83 -11.40
N THR A 163 -11.26 22.36 -11.48
CA THR A 163 -12.47 21.57 -11.20
C THR A 163 -13.46 21.79 -12.34
N PHE A 164 -13.77 20.72 -13.04
CA PHE A 164 -14.89 20.70 -13.97
C PHE A 164 -16.18 20.56 -13.17
N LYS A 165 -16.96 21.65 -13.16
CA LYS A 165 -18.30 21.67 -12.58
C LYS A 165 -19.32 21.49 -13.68
N LEU A 166 -19.90 20.31 -13.74
CA LEU A 166 -21.01 19.98 -14.62
C LEU A 166 -22.31 20.54 -14.03
N ILE A 167 -23.07 21.27 -14.83
CA ILE A 167 -24.44 21.69 -14.51
C ILE A 167 -25.35 21.00 -15.52
N ALA A 168 -26.35 20.27 -15.02
CA ALA A 168 -27.40 19.65 -15.81
C ALA A 168 -28.74 20.33 -15.48
N SER A 169 -29.45 20.87 -16.48
CA SER A 169 -30.67 21.63 -16.31
C SER A 169 -31.77 21.16 -17.26
N THR A 170 -33.03 21.35 -16.84
CA THR A 170 -34.19 21.10 -17.70
C THR A 170 -34.37 22.14 -18.79
N HIS A 171 -33.73 23.31 -18.67
CA HIS A 171 -33.79 24.41 -19.64
C HIS A 171 -32.37 24.98 -19.87
N PRO A 172 -32.09 25.53 -21.07
CA PRO A 172 -30.84 26.25 -21.30
C PRO A 172 -30.84 27.56 -20.47
N PHE A 173 -29.64 27.95 -20.06
CA PHE A 173 -29.41 29.17 -19.26
C PHE A 173 -28.15 29.90 -19.74
N PRO A 174 -27.97 31.20 -19.47
CA PRO A 174 -26.79 31.95 -19.87
C PRO A 174 -25.58 31.54 -18.99
N VAL A 175 -24.57 30.92 -19.63
CA VAL A 175 -23.39 30.41 -18.95
C VAL A 175 -22.39 31.51 -18.60
N GLU A 176 -22.43 32.62 -19.35
CA GLU A 176 -21.54 33.77 -19.20
C GLU A 176 -21.61 34.40 -17.81
N GLN A 177 -22.75 34.32 -17.14
CA GLN A 177 -22.96 34.85 -15.79
C GLN A 177 -22.03 34.25 -14.73
N PHE A 178 -21.53 33.04 -14.97
CA PHE A 178 -20.61 32.34 -14.07
C PHE A 178 -19.14 32.65 -14.38
N GLN A 179 -18.83 33.23 -15.54
CA GLN A 179 -17.44 33.44 -15.93
C GLN A 179 -16.77 34.50 -15.06
N LEU A 180 -15.57 34.21 -14.63
CA LEU A 180 -14.68 35.11 -13.89
C LEU A 180 -13.27 35.07 -14.47
N ARG A 181 -12.66 36.24 -14.65
CA ARG A 181 -11.22 36.32 -14.98
C ARG A 181 -10.40 35.89 -13.76
N SER A 182 -9.10 35.70 -13.92
CA SER A 182 -8.19 35.48 -12.78
C SER A 182 -8.20 36.67 -11.81
N LEU A 183 -7.83 36.43 -10.55
CA LEU A 183 -7.83 37.42 -9.49
C LEU A 183 -7.13 38.72 -9.91
N PRO A 184 -7.74 39.93 -9.72
CA PRO A 184 -7.16 41.19 -10.13
C PRO A 184 -5.77 41.44 -9.53
N LEU A 185 -4.83 41.87 -10.36
CA LEU A 185 -3.47 42.23 -9.97
C LEU A 185 -3.36 43.74 -9.67
N PRO A 186 -2.38 44.20 -8.89
CA PRO A 186 -2.07 45.61 -8.73
C PRO A 186 -1.85 46.29 -10.11
N GLY A 187 -2.59 47.37 -10.39
CA GLY A 187 -2.53 48.09 -11.68
C GLY A 187 -3.54 47.64 -12.72
N ASP A 188 -4.35 46.60 -12.48
CA ASP A 188 -5.47 46.26 -13.34
C ASP A 188 -6.59 47.31 -13.18
N SER A 189 -6.80 48.11 -14.20
CA SER A 189 -7.96 49.03 -14.32
C SER A 189 -9.19 48.21 -14.74
N GLY A 190 -9.72 47.40 -13.81
CA GLY A 190 -10.87 46.55 -14.09
C GLY A 190 -12.16 47.34 -14.18
N GLU A 191 -12.83 47.32 -15.32
CA GLU A 191 -14.25 47.66 -15.40
C GLU A 191 -15.04 46.73 -14.48
N ARG A 192 -15.96 47.34 -13.70
CA ARG A 192 -16.91 46.62 -12.86
C ARG A 192 -17.85 45.87 -13.79
N GLN A 193 -17.76 44.56 -13.89
CA GLN A 193 -18.80 43.75 -14.51
C GLN A 193 -19.99 43.73 -13.54
N VAL A 194 -20.87 44.69 -13.69
CA VAL A 194 -22.22 44.59 -13.16
C VAL A 194 -22.96 43.67 -14.11
N GLY A 195 -23.24 42.44 -13.71
CA GLY A 195 -24.18 41.60 -14.43
C GLY A 195 -25.55 42.29 -14.35
N ASP A 196 -26.22 42.43 -15.50
CA ASP A 196 -27.64 42.80 -15.50
C ASP A 196 -28.37 41.72 -14.70
N ASP A 197 -29.26 42.17 -13.79
CA ASP A 197 -30.12 41.31 -12.97
C ASP A 197 -31.24 40.70 -13.86
N GLU A 198 -30.88 39.86 -14.81
CA GLU A 198 -31.82 38.97 -15.44
C GLU A 198 -32.11 37.80 -14.49
N GLU A 199 -33.38 37.67 -14.09
CA GLU A 199 -33.81 36.52 -13.28
C GLU A 199 -33.42 35.23 -13.99
N PRO A 200 -32.69 34.31 -13.30
CA PRO A 200 -32.32 33.06 -13.92
C PRO A 200 -33.58 32.28 -14.34
N PRO A 201 -33.58 31.62 -15.51
CA PRO A 201 -34.72 30.84 -15.96
C PRO A 201 -35.13 29.83 -14.89
N VAL A 202 -36.47 29.80 -14.62
CA VAL A 202 -37.05 28.90 -13.60
C VAL A 202 -37.02 27.46 -14.10
N GLY A 203 -35.85 26.88 -14.13
CA GLY A 203 -35.61 25.49 -14.50
C GLY A 203 -35.08 24.69 -13.32
N ASP A 204 -35.38 23.40 -13.30
CA ASP A 204 -34.75 22.48 -12.34
C ASP A 204 -33.33 22.11 -12.80
N TRP A 205 -32.40 22.02 -11.87
CA TRP A 205 -30.99 21.76 -12.20
C TRP A 205 -30.26 21.01 -11.07
N VAL A 206 -29.20 20.31 -11.43
CA VAL A 206 -28.25 19.65 -10.50
C VAL A 206 -26.81 19.90 -10.93
N THR A 207 -25.86 19.68 -10.03
CA THR A 207 -24.44 19.80 -10.32
C THR A 207 -23.69 18.52 -9.96
N LYS A 208 -22.63 18.23 -10.72
CA LYS A 208 -21.57 17.24 -10.40
C LYS A 208 -20.22 17.90 -10.56
N GLN A 209 -19.19 17.39 -9.88
CA GLN A 209 -17.84 17.92 -9.96
C GLN A 209 -16.85 16.81 -10.25
N PHE A 210 -15.81 17.15 -11.01
CA PHE A 210 -14.64 16.34 -11.21
C PHE A 210 -13.41 17.23 -11.11
N SER A 211 -12.52 16.95 -10.15
CA SER A 211 -11.37 17.80 -9.86
C SER A 211 -10.07 17.22 -10.41
N PHE A 212 -9.17 18.09 -10.82
CA PHE A 212 -7.83 17.76 -11.29
C PHE A 212 -6.79 18.48 -10.44
N THR A 213 -5.71 17.80 -10.10
CA THR A 213 -4.51 18.41 -9.58
C THR A 213 -3.37 18.15 -10.56
N PHE A 214 -2.84 19.19 -11.18
CA PHE A 214 -1.67 19.10 -12.04
C PHE A 214 -0.42 19.32 -11.24
N ILE A 215 0.53 18.40 -11.37
CA ILE A 215 1.81 18.50 -10.69
C ILE A 215 2.91 18.60 -11.75
N ARG A 216 3.79 19.59 -11.61
CA ARG A 216 4.97 19.75 -12.43
C ARG A 216 6.21 19.35 -11.65
N SER A 217 7.12 18.57 -12.24
CA SER A 217 8.41 18.30 -11.60
C SER A 217 9.15 19.59 -11.35
N LYS A 218 9.72 19.73 -10.17
CA LYS A 218 10.69 20.78 -9.92
C LYS A 218 11.93 20.54 -10.80
N PRO A 219 12.60 21.58 -11.29
CA PRO A 219 13.90 21.40 -11.92
C PRO A 219 14.83 20.64 -10.97
N SER A 220 15.67 19.78 -11.54
CA SER A 220 16.65 19.05 -10.73
C SER A 220 17.58 20.04 -10.02
N VAL A 221 17.86 19.76 -8.75
CA VAL A 221 18.75 20.56 -7.90
C VAL A 221 20.07 19.83 -7.78
N ALA A 222 21.18 20.53 -8.09
CA ALA A 222 22.51 19.96 -7.87
C ALA A 222 22.80 19.90 -6.36
N ILE A 223 23.24 18.76 -5.89
CA ILE A 223 23.57 18.52 -4.48
C ILE A 223 25.06 18.17 -4.37
N ASN A 224 25.74 18.93 -3.56
CA ASN A 224 27.12 18.68 -3.23
C ASN A 224 27.28 17.84 -1.98
N PRO A 225 28.33 17.03 -1.85
CA PRO A 225 28.61 16.24 -0.67
C PRO A 225 28.57 17.07 0.62
N ASN A 226 28.14 16.49 1.71
CA ASN A 226 28.10 17.10 3.05
C ASN A 226 27.31 18.41 3.17
N THR A 227 26.54 18.77 2.14
CA THR A 227 25.75 20.01 2.12
C THR A 227 24.27 19.66 2.24
N GLN A 228 23.60 20.21 3.25
CA GLN A 228 22.14 20.09 3.36
C GLN A 228 21.50 21.00 2.31
N THR A 229 20.79 20.41 1.36
CA THR A 229 20.15 21.10 0.23
C THR A 229 18.65 20.94 0.31
N GLU A 230 17.89 22.04 0.22
CA GLU A 230 16.43 22.01 0.21
C GLU A 230 15.91 21.51 -1.14
N LEU A 231 15.10 20.45 -1.13
CA LEU A 231 14.42 19.87 -2.30
C LEU A 231 13.02 20.46 -2.48
N SER A 232 12.31 20.62 -1.37
CA SER A 232 11.01 21.27 -1.31
C SER A 232 10.85 21.91 0.07
N LYS A 233 9.81 22.71 0.26
CA LYS A 233 9.55 23.36 1.55
C LYS A 233 9.46 22.31 2.67
N GLY A 234 10.37 22.43 3.64
CA GLY A 234 10.46 21.50 4.77
C GLY A 234 11.07 20.14 4.46
N ILE A 235 11.55 19.92 3.23
CA ILE A 235 12.28 18.70 2.84
C ILE A 235 13.68 19.07 2.35
N SER A 236 14.68 18.49 2.99
CA SER A 236 16.08 18.65 2.57
C SER A 236 16.78 17.32 2.47
N ILE A 237 17.86 17.30 1.70
CA ILE A 237 18.71 16.13 1.51
C ILE A 237 20.16 16.49 1.81
N GLN A 238 20.88 15.55 2.39
CA GLN A 238 22.33 15.60 2.57
C GLN A 238 22.93 14.31 2.01
N LEU A 239 23.88 14.46 1.10
CA LEU A 239 24.63 13.35 0.51
C LEU A 239 25.92 13.12 1.30
N PRO A 240 26.40 11.85 1.38
CA PRO A 240 27.67 11.54 2.03
C PRO A 240 28.87 12.12 1.29
N ASP A 241 30.02 12.06 1.92
CA ASP A 241 31.28 12.51 1.31
C ASP A 241 31.57 11.72 0.02
N GLY A 242 32.08 12.43 -0.98
CA GLY A 242 32.39 11.85 -2.28
C GLY A 242 31.20 11.56 -3.19
N PHE A 243 29.94 11.68 -2.72
CA PHE A 243 28.73 11.45 -3.52
C PHE A 243 28.09 12.77 -3.94
N SER A 244 28.01 13.02 -5.25
CA SER A 244 27.33 14.18 -5.85
C SER A 244 26.23 13.72 -6.79
N ALA A 245 25.11 14.40 -6.81
CA ALA A 245 23.99 14.08 -7.70
C ALA A 245 23.14 15.31 -8.01
N ASN A 246 22.36 15.22 -9.08
CA ASN A 246 21.22 16.10 -9.30
C ASN A 246 19.98 15.39 -8.77
N ALA A 247 19.27 16.01 -7.84
CA ALA A 247 18.04 15.46 -7.28
C ALA A 247 16.80 16.10 -7.89
N SER A 248 15.80 15.29 -8.20
CA SER A 248 14.48 15.75 -8.58
C SER A 248 13.40 14.97 -7.81
N LEU A 249 12.34 15.68 -7.40
CA LEU A 249 11.15 15.07 -6.83
C LEU A 249 10.08 14.92 -7.91
N LYS A 250 9.63 13.70 -8.12
CA LYS A 250 8.61 13.35 -9.12
C LYS A 250 7.41 12.71 -8.43
N PRO A 251 6.18 13.10 -8.74
CA PRO A 251 4.99 12.35 -8.30
C PRO A 251 4.87 11.04 -9.09
N VAL A 252 4.42 9.97 -8.44
CA VAL A 252 4.32 8.61 -9.03
C VAL A 252 2.90 8.24 -9.41
N SER A 253 1.96 9.12 -9.59
CA SER A 253 0.67 8.69 -10.11
C SER A 253 0.75 8.02 -11.49
N THR A 254 1.86 8.20 -12.21
CA THR A 254 2.05 7.74 -13.58
C THR A 254 3.42 7.16 -13.89
N ALA A 255 4.42 7.37 -13.04
CA ALA A 255 5.77 6.88 -13.31
C ALA A 255 5.93 5.36 -13.13
N LEU A 256 4.94 4.68 -12.54
CA LEU A 256 4.86 3.22 -12.58
C LEU A 256 4.43 2.72 -13.97
N GLU A 257 3.72 3.54 -14.76
CA GLU A 257 3.22 3.20 -16.07
C GLU A 257 4.15 3.65 -17.21
N GLU A 258 4.95 4.71 -16.99
CA GLU A 258 5.87 5.20 -18.01
C GLU A 258 7.31 4.73 -17.81
N ARG A 259 7.78 3.86 -18.67
CA ARG A 259 9.15 3.56 -19.13
C ARG A 259 10.34 3.65 -18.15
N SER A 260 10.23 4.31 -17.01
CA SER A 260 11.32 4.47 -16.06
C SER A 260 11.36 3.41 -14.94
N LEU A 261 10.24 2.71 -14.66
CA LEU A 261 10.16 1.67 -13.63
C LEU A 261 9.76 0.28 -14.17
N GLY A 262 9.58 0.13 -15.50
CA GLY A 262 9.10 -1.12 -16.13
C GLY A 262 7.58 -1.24 -16.08
N SER A 263 6.98 -1.52 -17.22
CA SER A 263 5.53 -1.45 -17.48
C SER A 263 4.65 -2.46 -16.72
N ASN A 264 5.19 -3.25 -15.79
CA ASN A 264 4.44 -4.31 -15.09
C ASN A 264 4.74 -4.42 -13.59
N VAL A 265 5.26 -3.37 -12.96
CA VAL A 265 5.61 -3.46 -11.52
C VAL A 265 4.53 -2.81 -10.69
N GLU A 266 3.46 -3.55 -10.44
CA GLU A 266 2.53 -3.22 -9.35
C GLU A 266 3.23 -3.54 -8.01
N LEU A 267 3.22 -2.58 -7.08
CA LEU A 267 3.49 -2.87 -5.68
C LEU A 267 2.15 -3.24 -5.03
N PRO A 268 1.90 -4.51 -4.73
CA PRO A 268 0.65 -4.93 -4.10
C PRO A 268 0.36 -4.20 -2.79
N LEU A 269 1.43 -3.85 -2.06
CA LEU A 269 1.35 -3.09 -0.80
C LEU A 269 0.95 -1.63 -0.97
N LEU A 270 1.14 -1.03 -2.15
CA LEU A 270 0.81 0.39 -2.36
C LEU A 270 -0.68 0.67 -2.39
N LYS A 271 -1.51 -0.35 -2.64
CA LYS A 271 -2.97 -0.17 -2.63
C LYS A 271 -3.52 0.15 -1.23
N ASP A 272 -2.80 -0.26 -0.18
CA ASP A 272 -3.22 -0.11 1.22
C ASP A 272 -2.18 0.62 2.10
N ALA A 273 -1.01 0.98 1.57
CA ALA A 273 0.04 1.68 2.30
C ALA A 273 -0.05 3.20 2.10
N GLU A 274 0.08 3.94 3.19
CA GLU A 274 0.16 5.40 3.13
C GLU A 274 1.54 5.82 2.62
N ALA A 275 1.57 6.59 1.52
CA ALA A 275 2.81 7.16 1.01
C ALA A 275 3.36 8.23 1.97
N PHE A 276 4.65 8.14 2.29
CA PHE A 276 5.33 9.27 2.92
C PHE A 276 5.75 10.24 1.83
N ASP A 277 4.96 11.32 1.69
CA ASP A 277 5.10 12.27 0.60
C ASP A 277 6.20 13.29 0.89
N LEU A 278 7.20 13.35 0.01
CA LEU A 278 8.28 14.36 0.04
C LEU A 278 7.90 15.66 -0.69
N ILE A 279 6.77 15.72 -1.36
CA ILE A 279 6.29 16.92 -2.04
C ILE A 279 5.40 17.71 -1.08
N ASP A 280 5.67 19.01 -0.90
CA ASP A 280 4.81 19.87 -0.09
C ASP A 280 3.48 20.12 -0.82
N ARG A 281 2.41 19.46 -0.36
CA ARG A 281 1.03 19.63 -0.86
C ARG A 281 0.21 20.58 -0.01
N ARG A 282 0.80 21.21 1.01
CA ARG A 282 0.11 22.16 1.87
C ARG A 282 -0.10 23.50 1.15
N ARG A 283 -1.18 23.60 0.38
CA ARG A 283 -1.64 24.87 -0.14
C ARG A 283 -3.13 25.03 0.10
N GLY A 284 -3.46 25.78 1.18
CA GLY A 284 -4.82 26.20 1.53
C GLY A 284 -5.65 25.09 2.22
N ASP A 285 -6.61 25.51 3.04
CA ASP A 285 -7.55 24.71 3.85
C ASP A 285 -8.39 23.65 3.08
N ARG A 286 -7.83 22.96 2.12
CA ARG A 286 -8.47 21.81 1.49
C ARG A 286 -8.15 20.57 2.30
N ASP A 287 -9.22 19.88 2.65
CA ASP A 287 -9.18 18.59 3.31
C ASP A 287 -8.34 17.60 2.48
N ILE A 288 -7.09 17.39 2.90
CA ILE A 288 -6.11 16.51 2.23
C ILE A 288 -6.57 15.03 2.33
N SER A 289 -7.55 14.73 3.17
CA SER A 289 -8.13 13.38 3.34
C SER A 289 -8.78 12.84 2.06
N GLN A 290 -9.00 13.67 1.04
CA GLN A 290 -9.58 13.27 -0.25
C GLN A 290 -8.55 13.05 -1.37
N ILE A 291 -7.24 13.19 -1.11
CA ILE A 291 -6.22 12.81 -2.09
C ILE A 291 -6.07 11.29 -2.02
N PRO A 292 -6.26 10.56 -3.13
CA PRO A 292 -6.10 9.11 -3.12
C PRO A 292 -4.75 8.71 -2.53
N ALA A 293 -4.76 7.75 -1.60
CA ALA A 293 -3.58 7.20 -0.92
C ALA A 293 -2.49 6.60 -1.86
N GLN A 294 -2.71 6.64 -3.16
CA GLN A 294 -1.92 5.99 -4.20
C GLN A 294 -0.80 6.84 -4.81
N GLN A 295 -0.55 8.06 -4.29
CA GLN A 295 0.45 8.93 -4.90
C GLN A 295 1.73 8.97 -4.08
N LEU A 296 2.70 8.17 -4.51
CA LEU A 296 4.07 8.21 -4.01
C LEU A 296 4.83 9.38 -4.62
N SER A 297 5.71 10.00 -3.82
CA SER A 297 6.80 10.82 -4.36
C SER A 297 7.99 9.94 -4.65
N VAL A 298 8.58 10.09 -5.84
CA VAL A 298 9.87 9.49 -6.18
C VAL A 298 10.95 10.55 -6.09
N LEU A 299 11.98 10.27 -5.30
CA LEU A 299 13.23 11.00 -5.33
C LEU A 299 14.14 10.34 -6.36
N GLU A 300 14.42 11.05 -7.44
CA GLU A 300 15.39 10.64 -8.45
C GLU A 300 16.71 11.35 -8.24
N LEU A 301 17.79 10.59 -8.09
CA LEU A 301 19.16 11.07 -8.05
C LEU A 301 19.84 10.68 -9.36
N SER A 302 20.35 11.67 -10.12
CA SER A 302 20.97 11.45 -11.42
C SER A 302 22.34 12.12 -11.51
N GLY A 303 23.23 11.55 -12.33
CA GLY A 303 24.58 12.09 -12.54
C GLY A 303 25.30 11.37 -13.66
N SER A 304 26.45 11.89 -14.07
CA SER A 304 27.31 11.27 -15.09
C SER A 304 28.15 10.10 -14.52
N SER A 305 28.35 10.09 -13.21
CA SER A 305 29.03 9.02 -12.47
C SER A 305 28.59 9.14 -11.00
N LEU A 306 27.73 8.24 -10.56
CA LEU A 306 27.25 8.19 -9.19
C LEU A 306 28.17 7.28 -8.37
N ALA A 307 28.82 7.83 -7.35
CA ALA A 307 29.71 7.09 -6.44
C ALA A 307 28.89 6.26 -5.43
N ILE A 308 28.07 5.31 -5.93
CA ILE A 308 27.11 4.53 -5.13
C ILE A 308 27.75 3.78 -3.96
N ASP A 309 29.02 3.42 -4.07
CA ASP A 309 29.79 2.73 -3.01
C ASP A 309 30.08 3.60 -1.79
N GLN A 310 29.94 4.93 -1.92
CA GLN A 310 30.09 5.86 -0.80
C GLN A 310 28.86 5.88 0.12
N VAL A 311 27.74 5.32 -0.33
CA VAL A 311 26.53 5.21 0.48
C VAL A 311 26.53 3.89 1.25
N THR A 312 26.71 3.98 2.55
CA THR A 312 26.80 2.85 3.47
C THR A 312 25.96 3.11 4.73
N PRO A 313 25.72 2.10 5.58
CA PRO A 313 25.03 2.32 6.86
C PRO A 313 25.73 3.34 7.77
N GLU A 314 27.07 3.48 7.67
CA GLU A 314 27.86 4.45 8.44
C GLU A 314 27.87 5.84 7.79
N SER A 315 27.58 5.91 6.50
CA SER A 315 27.58 7.13 5.68
C SER A 315 26.35 7.18 4.75
N PRO A 316 25.13 7.27 5.32
CA PRO A 316 23.89 7.20 4.55
C PRO A 316 23.59 8.52 3.83
N ILE A 317 22.71 8.46 2.83
CA ILE A 317 21.97 9.64 2.38
C ILE A 317 20.93 9.97 3.45
N VAL A 318 20.92 11.23 3.91
CA VAL A 318 19.95 11.68 4.91
C VAL A 318 18.92 12.61 4.27
N ILE A 319 17.65 12.24 4.38
CA ILE A 319 16.54 13.08 3.95
C ILE A 319 15.81 13.55 5.21
N SER A 320 15.77 14.87 5.41
CA SER A 320 15.14 15.50 6.56
C SER A 320 13.79 16.10 6.16
N SER A 321 12.76 15.82 6.92
CA SER A 321 11.40 16.38 6.78
C SER A 321 11.01 17.15 8.03
N ASP A 322 10.33 18.27 7.88
CA ASP A 322 9.70 19.03 8.98
C ASP A 322 8.43 18.39 9.53
N ARG A 323 8.04 17.24 9.00
CA ARG A 323 6.92 16.42 9.50
C ARG A 323 7.42 15.46 10.56
N SER A 324 6.72 15.39 11.69
CA SER A 324 6.96 14.37 12.72
C SER A 324 6.25 13.08 12.36
N LEU A 325 6.82 11.97 12.78
CA LEU A 325 6.14 10.67 12.82
C LEU A 325 5.45 10.51 14.18
N GLU A 326 4.28 9.88 14.15
CA GLU A 326 3.64 9.43 15.38
C GLU A 326 4.50 8.33 16.05
N PRO A 327 4.35 8.09 17.36
CA PRO A 327 5.18 7.13 18.10
C PRO A 327 5.13 5.69 17.56
N ASP A 328 4.08 5.36 16.82
CA ASP A 328 3.83 4.07 16.19
C ASP A 328 3.96 4.08 14.66
N GLU A 329 4.53 5.14 14.10
CA GLU A 329 4.79 5.25 12.68
C GLU A 329 6.29 5.14 12.37
N GLY A 330 6.61 4.56 11.23
CA GLY A 330 7.94 4.54 10.63
C GLY A 330 7.87 4.86 9.15
N VAL A 331 9.03 5.09 8.54
CA VAL A 331 9.15 5.23 7.09
C VAL A 331 10.13 4.20 6.57
N LEU A 332 9.75 3.54 5.49
CA LEU A 332 10.60 2.62 4.73
C LEU A 332 10.98 3.26 3.41
N ALA A 333 12.28 3.37 3.15
CA ALA A 333 12.80 3.78 1.86
C ALA A 333 13.01 2.55 0.97
N LEU A 334 12.50 2.59 -0.24
CA LEU A 334 12.55 1.53 -1.24
C LEU A 334 13.25 2.00 -2.50
N ALA A 335 14.00 1.10 -3.15
CA ALA A 335 14.50 1.28 -4.50
C ALA A 335 14.11 0.08 -5.37
N HIS A 336 13.87 0.33 -6.67
CA HIS A 336 13.56 -0.70 -7.66
C HIS A 336 14.76 -0.97 -8.55
N ASP A 337 15.17 -2.23 -8.69
CA ASP A 337 16.40 -2.61 -9.42
C ASP A 337 16.16 -2.98 -10.89
N GLY A 338 14.92 -2.89 -11.36
CA GLY A 338 14.46 -3.36 -12.66
C GLY A 338 13.55 -4.58 -12.54
N ASN A 339 13.73 -5.40 -11.48
CA ASN A 339 12.95 -6.62 -11.23
C ASN A 339 12.26 -6.63 -9.87
N PHE A 340 12.92 -6.08 -8.83
CA PHE A 340 12.45 -6.18 -7.45
C PHE A 340 12.49 -4.83 -6.73
N TRP A 341 11.55 -4.66 -5.82
CA TRP A 341 11.58 -3.62 -4.81
C TRP A 341 12.43 -4.08 -3.63
N LEU A 342 13.48 -3.33 -3.32
CA LEU A 342 14.41 -3.66 -2.24
C LEU A 342 14.38 -2.56 -1.17
N PRO A 343 14.36 -2.93 0.12
CA PRO A 343 14.46 -1.97 1.21
C PRO A 343 15.89 -1.43 1.27
N VAL A 344 16.02 -0.10 1.25
CA VAL A 344 17.32 0.58 1.19
C VAL A 344 17.57 1.55 2.34
N GLY A 345 16.54 1.79 3.16
CA GLY A 345 16.66 2.69 4.30
C GLY A 345 15.36 2.80 5.09
N TYR A 346 15.41 3.55 6.18
CA TYR A 346 14.25 3.70 7.06
C TYR A 346 14.33 4.98 7.91
N ALA A 347 13.18 5.35 8.50
CA ALA A 347 13.11 6.32 9.58
C ALA A 347 12.24 5.80 10.73
N MET A 348 12.60 6.19 11.94
CA MET A 348 11.86 5.92 13.18
C MET A 348 11.58 7.23 13.92
N PRO A 349 10.55 7.28 14.78
CA PRO A 349 10.33 8.44 15.64
C PRO A 349 11.54 8.65 16.56
N LYS A 350 12.25 9.76 16.39
CA LYS A 350 13.40 10.12 17.27
C LYS A 350 13.01 11.11 18.38
N GLY A 351 11.72 11.49 18.45
CA GLY A 351 11.26 12.61 19.29
C GLY A 351 11.63 13.97 18.68
N GLY A 352 10.70 14.92 18.69
CA GLY A 352 10.85 16.23 18.05
C GLY A 352 9.93 16.41 16.84
N ASN A 353 10.05 17.56 16.16
CA ASN A 353 9.16 17.96 15.07
C ASN A 353 9.71 17.62 13.68
N LYS A 354 10.70 16.72 13.59
CA LYS A 354 11.37 16.38 12.32
C LYS A 354 11.50 14.87 12.16
N THR A 355 11.42 14.41 10.93
CA THR A 355 11.74 13.03 10.53
C THR A 355 13.03 13.03 9.72
N GLU A 356 13.96 12.14 10.06
CA GLU A 356 15.17 11.87 9.28
C GLU A 356 15.10 10.45 8.73
N ILE A 357 15.15 10.34 7.40
CA ILE A 357 15.16 9.07 6.67
C ILE A 357 16.59 8.78 6.26
N GLU A 358 17.15 7.69 6.75
CA GLU A 358 18.50 7.25 6.42
C GLU A 358 18.42 6.22 5.29
N VAL A 359 18.92 6.56 4.09
CA VAL A 359 19.08 5.64 2.97
C VAL A 359 20.48 5.07 3.00
N GLN A 360 20.59 3.79 3.33
CA GLN A 360 21.86 3.13 3.65
C GLN A 360 22.47 2.40 2.45
N HIS A 361 21.67 2.13 1.43
CA HIS A 361 22.08 1.46 0.20
C HIS A 361 21.46 2.17 -0.99
N VAL A 362 22.20 2.28 -2.08
CA VAL A 362 21.69 2.75 -3.35
C VAL A 362 22.29 1.92 -4.49
N PHE A 363 21.57 1.82 -5.58
CA PHE A 363 21.99 1.13 -6.80
C PHE A 363 21.32 1.77 -8.00
N THR A 364 21.98 1.71 -9.14
CA THR A 364 21.42 2.12 -10.41
C THR A 364 20.62 0.98 -11.02
N ARG A 365 19.64 1.32 -11.84
CA ARG A 365 18.88 0.36 -12.59
C ARG A 365 19.75 -0.32 -13.65
N ASN A 366 19.66 -1.64 -13.80
CA ASN A 366 20.39 -2.36 -14.85
C ASN A 366 19.87 -1.93 -16.24
N SER A 367 20.78 -1.41 -17.06
CA SER A 367 20.48 -0.89 -18.42
C SER A 367 20.25 -1.98 -19.47
N ASN A 368 20.27 -3.26 -19.10
CA ASN A 368 20.17 -4.37 -20.07
C ASN A 368 18.79 -4.59 -20.69
N ASP A 369 17.74 -3.91 -20.21
CA ASP A 369 16.37 -4.06 -20.73
C ASP A 369 15.94 -2.94 -21.71
N MET A 370 16.84 -2.05 -22.11
CA MET A 370 16.54 -1.03 -23.13
C MET A 370 17.10 -1.44 -24.50
N GLN A 371 16.34 -2.20 -25.27
CA GLN A 371 16.45 -2.22 -26.71
C GLN A 371 15.83 -0.92 -27.24
N ASP A 372 16.59 0.17 -27.34
CA ASP A 372 16.46 1.12 -28.44
C ASP A 372 17.64 2.08 -28.47
N GLY A 373 18.08 2.42 -29.68
CA GLY A 373 19.33 3.02 -29.99
C GLY A 373 19.55 4.45 -29.48
N ASP A 374 20.83 4.76 -29.29
CA ASP A 374 21.44 6.09 -29.27
C ASP A 374 20.92 7.15 -28.26
N ARG A 375 20.92 6.85 -26.97
CA ARG A 375 21.16 7.89 -25.93
C ARG A 375 21.95 7.28 -24.79
N LYS A 376 23.09 7.90 -24.41
CA LYS A 376 23.76 7.65 -23.12
C LYS A 376 22.72 7.93 -22.03
N VAL A 377 22.12 6.87 -21.48
CA VAL A 377 21.23 6.99 -20.33
C VAL A 377 22.11 7.40 -19.13
N SER A 378 21.87 8.56 -18.57
CA SER A 378 22.48 8.95 -17.30
C SER A 378 22.06 7.93 -16.23
N GLU A 379 23.02 7.43 -15.48
CA GLU A 379 22.73 6.58 -14.33
C GLU A 379 21.77 7.32 -13.38
N ALA A 380 20.70 6.66 -12.99
CA ALA A 380 19.70 7.23 -12.09
C ALA A 380 19.32 6.23 -10.99
N ILE A 381 19.14 6.75 -9.79
CA ILE A 381 18.65 6.05 -8.60
C ILE A 381 17.24 6.58 -8.33
N SER A 382 16.26 5.69 -8.21
CA SER A 382 14.88 6.06 -7.91
C SER A 382 14.49 5.52 -6.53
N LEU A 383 14.07 6.40 -5.62
CA LEU A 383 13.71 6.09 -4.25
C LEU A 383 12.25 6.45 -3.98
N CYS A 384 11.52 5.51 -3.38
CA CYS A 384 10.14 5.69 -2.91
C CYS A 384 10.09 5.56 -1.38
N PHE A 385 9.10 6.19 -0.74
CA PHE A 385 8.99 6.21 0.71
C PHE A 385 7.58 5.81 1.14
N LEU A 386 7.50 4.82 2.03
CA LEU A 386 6.23 4.30 2.56
C LEU A 386 6.14 4.56 4.06
N LYS A 387 5.01 5.05 4.54
CA LYS A 387 4.68 5.01 5.97
C LYS A 387 4.30 3.58 6.35
N VAL A 388 4.79 3.15 7.47
CA VAL A 388 4.52 1.83 8.04
C VAL A 388 4.11 1.97 9.49
N ALA A 389 3.06 1.25 9.89
CA ALA A 389 2.67 1.18 11.30
C ALA A 389 3.65 0.28 12.06
N LEU A 390 4.34 0.83 13.04
CA LEU A 390 5.26 0.08 13.90
C LEU A 390 4.46 -0.72 14.92
N GLN A 391 4.85 -1.95 15.18
CA GLN A 391 4.24 -2.70 16.28
C GLN A 391 4.55 -2.03 17.62
N ARG A 392 3.50 -1.67 18.36
CA ARG A 392 3.65 -1.28 19.78
C ARG A 392 3.96 -2.53 20.60
N LYS A 393 4.66 -2.38 21.73
CA LYS A 393 4.77 -3.45 22.74
C LYS A 393 3.36 -3.88 23.12
N HIS A 394 2.94 -5.05 22.71
CA HIS A 394 1.60 -5.57 22.99
C HIS A 394 1.68 -6.80 23.87
N THR A 395 0.79 -6.84 24.83
CA THR A 395 0.32 -8.07 25.46
C THR A 395 -0.24 -8.99 24.37
N ALA A 396 -0.01 -10.28 24.48
CA ALA A 396 -0.60 -11.24 23.56
C ALA A 396 -2.14 -11.28 23.70
N TRP A 397 -2.84 -11.55 22.58
CA TRP A 397 -4.29 -11.53 22.53
C TRP A 397 -4.84 -12.83 21.92
N LEU A 398 -5.71 -13.51 22.64
CA LEU A 398 -6.56 -14.55 22.10
C LEU A 398 -7.88 -13.90 21.66
N ARG A 399 -8.25 -14.05 20.38
CA ARG A 399 -9.43 -13.45 19.76
C ARG A 399 -10.25 -14.49 19.00
N LYS A 400 -11.55 -14.35 18.97
CA LYS A 400 -12.42 -15.08 18.04
C LYS A 400 -12.36 -14.43 16.68
N ALA A 401 -12.26 -15.23 15.63
CA ALA A 401 -12.39 -14.80 14.24
C ALA A 401 -13.72 -15.32 13.64
N THR A 402 -14.36 -14.48 12.85
CA THR A 402 -15.56 -14.79 12.05
C THR A 402 -15.41 -14.20 10.66
N PHE A 403 -16.31 -14.57 9.75
CA PHE A 403 -16.31 -14.07 8.38
C PHE A 403 -17.63 -13.35 8.08
N ASP A 404 -17.56 -12.19 7.44
CA ASP A 404 -18.75 -11.52 6.94
C ASP A 404 -19.24 -12.15 5.61
N SER A 405 -20.34 -11.64 5.07
CA SER A 405 -20.94 -12.15 3.82
C SER A 405 -20.03 -11.98 2.59
N ALA A 406 -19.02 -11.11 2.66
CA ALA A 406 -18.01 -10.90 1.61
C ALA A 406 -16.76 -11.75 1.82
N GLY A 407 -16.71 -12.58 2.88
CA GLY A 407 -15.56 -13.40 3.25
C GLY A 407 -14.44 -12.63 3.98
N LYS A 408 -14.70 -11.40 4.40
CA LYS A 408 -13.74 -10.62 5.19
C LYS A 408 -13.72 -11.10 6.64
N VAL A 409 -12.52 -11.25 7.19
CA VAL A 409 -12.33 -11.66 8.59
C VAL A 409 -12.70 -10.52 9.53
N LEU A 410 -13.49 -10.85 10.55
CA LEU A 410 -13.86 -9.97 11.66
C LEU A 410 -13.34 -10.59 12.97
N PHE A 411 -12.76 -9.76 13.83
CA PHE A 411 -12.22 -10.20 15.13
C PHE A 411 -12.99 -9.59 16.29
N THR A 412 -13.10 -10.34 17.37
CA THR A 412 -13.51 -9.75 18.67
C THR A 412 -12.48 -8.69 19.10
N PRO A 413 -12.91 -7.68 19.87
CA PRO A 413 -11.99 -6.67 20.41
C PRO A 413 -10.81 -7.29 21.16
N LYS A 414 -9.65 -6.64 21.11
CA LYS A 414 -8.46 -7.06 21.88
C LYS A 414 -8.77 -7.03 23.37
N GLY A 415 -8.51 -8.15 24.08
CA GLY A 415 -8.76 -8.31 25.50
C GLY A 415 -10.19 -8.74 25.88
N ASP A 416 -11.09 -8.89 24.92
CA ASP A 416 -12.45 -9.40 25.15
C ASP A 416 -12.47 -10.94 25.23
N LEU A 417 -11.92 -11.46 26.31
CA LEU A 417 -11.89 -12.90 26.59
C LEU A 417 -13.27 -13.45 26.95
N GLU A 418 -14.23 -12.61 27.35
CA GLU A 418 -15.59 -13.06 27.67
C GLU A 418 -16.31 -13.54 26.41
N SER A 419 -16.30 -12.75 25.33
CA SER A 419 -16.88 -13.17 24.04
C SER A 419 -16.20 -14.40 23.46
N VAL A 420 -14.88 -14.57 23.71
CA VAL A 420 -14.16 -15.78 23.33
C VAL A 420 -14.62 -16.97 24.16
N ARG A 421 -14.76 -16.81 25.48
CA ARG A 421 -15.24 -17.87 26.39
C ARG A 421 -16.64 -18.34 26.03
N GLU A 422 -17.56 -17.42 25.75
CA GLU A 422 -18.90 -17.74 25.29
C GLU A 422 -18.88 -18.57 24.01
N ALA A 423 -18.04 -18.18 23.02
CA ALA A 423 -17.91 -18.94 21.78
C ALA A 423 -17.31 -20.33 22.02
N VAL A 424 -16.29 -20.45 22.85
CA VAL A 424 -15.69 -21.73 23.24
C VAL A 424 -16.71 -22.64 23.93
N ALA A 425 -17.59 -22.09 24.78
CA ALA A 425 -18.62 -22.91 25.47
C ALA A 425 -19.54 -23.66 24.49
N HIS A 426 -19.85 -23.06 23.34
CA HIS A 426 -20.76 -23.61 22.34
C HIS A 426 -20.09 -24.42 21.21
N ALA A 427 -18.77 -24.35 21.06
CA ALA A 427 -18.05 -25.05 20.02
C ALA A 427 -17.65 -26.47 20.47
N GLU A 428 -17.58 -27.41 19.50
CA GLU A 428 -17.07 -28.77 19.70
C GLU A 428 -15.67 -28.93 19.07
N HIS A 429 -15.46 -28.34 17.88
CA HIS A 429 -14.23 -28.42 17.11
C HIS A 429 -13.60 -27.04 16.94
N ILE A 430 -12.50 -26.81 17.60
CA ILE A 430 -11.82 -25.50 17.68
C ILE A 430 -10.47 -25.56 17.00
N VAL A 431 -10.14 -24.54 16.21
CA VAL A 431 -8.79 -24.32 15.70
C VAL A 431 -8.25 -23.00 16.19
N ILE A 432 -6.97 -23.02 16.60
CA ILE A 432 -6.22 -21.82 16.96
C ILE A 432 -5.13 -21.58 15.91
N PHE A 433 -5.13 -20.41 15.30
CA PHE A 433 -4.03 -19.97 14.45
C PHE A 433 -3.01 -19.21 15.28
N ILE A 434 -1.72 -19.56 15.12
CA ILE A 434 -0.59 -18.94 15.82
C ILE A 434 0.44 -18.50 14.77
N HIS A 435 0.65 -17.20 14.64
CA HIS A 435 1.54 -16.63 13.63
C HIS A 435 3.03 -16.83 13.97
N GLY A 436 3.89 -16.62 12.98
CA GLY A 436 5.34 -16.66 13.10
C GLY A 436 5.97 -15.34 13.50
N ILE A 437 7.29 -15.28 13.39
CA ILE A 437 8.01 -14.03 13.52
C ILE A 437 7.54 -13.08 12.42
N LEU A 438 7.19 -11.85 12.76
CA LEU A 438 6.81 -10.80 11.79
C LEU A 438 5.48 -11.03 11.05
N GLY A 439 4.68 -11.98 11.47
CA GLY A 439 3.34 -12.21 10.96
C GLY A 439 2.26 -11.69 11.91
N ASP A 440 1.03 -11.80 11.46
CA ASP A 440 -0.19 -11.73 12.25
C ASP A 440 -1.11 -12.89 11.85
N THR A 441 -2.15 -13.11 12.64
CA THR A 441 -3.13 -14.13 12.29
C THR A 441 -4.10 -13.65 11.20
N GLU A 442 -4.18 -12.35 10.90
CA GLU A 442 -5.05 -11.79 9.87
C GLU A 442 -4.68 -12.30 8.47
N SER A 443 -3.40 -12.57 8.23
CA SER A 443 -2.90 -13.16 6.99
C SER A 443 -3.14 -14.67 6.87
N MET A 444 -3.30 -15.37 8.00
CA MET A 444 -3.45 -16.83 8.04
C MET A 444 -4.92 -17.28 8.00
N ILE A 445 -5.78 -16.61 8.75
CA ILE A 445 -7.17 -17.03 8.99
C ILE A 445 -8.04 -17.14 7.73
N PRO A 446 -7.88 -16.30 6.67
CA PRO A 446 -8.61 -16.51 5.41
C PRO A 446 -8.44 -17.91 4.83
N SER A 447 -7.31 -18.59 5.11
CA SER A 447 -7.06 -19.97 4.69
C SER A 447 -8.07 -20.98 5.29
N ALA A 448 -8.63 -20.67 6.45
CA ALA A 448 -9.66 -21.55 7.06
C ALA A 448 -10.89 -21.68 6.17
N GLN A 449 -11.27 -20.59 5.48
CA GLN A 449 -12.36 -20.60 4.51
C GLN A 449 -11.91 -21.14 3.15
N THR A 450 -10.79 -20.65 2.63
CA THR A 450 -10.32 -21.01 1.28
C THR A 450 -9.85 -22.46 1.16
N ALA A 451 -9.30 -23.04 2.23
CA ALA A 451 -8.98 -24.47 2.31
C ALA A 451 -10.17 -25.35 2.74
N GLY A 452 -11.36 -24.78 2.92
CA GLY A 452 -12.57 -25.53 3.24
C GLY A 452 -12.56 -26.17 4.63
N LEU A 453 -11.93 -25.53 5.62
CA LEU A 453 -11.76 -26.09 6.97
C LEU A 453 -12.96 -25.82 7.91
N LEU A 454 -13.92 -25.00 7.49
CA LEU A 454 -15.01 -24.53 8.34
C LEU A 454 -16.32 -25.27 8.05
N ASN A 455 -17.13 -25.47 9.08
CA ASN A 455 -18.50 -25.92 8.94
C ASN A 455 -19.35 -24.87 8.20
N SER A 456 -20.23 -25.35 7.32
CA SER A 456 -21.29 -24.52 6.74
C SER A 456 -22.31 -24.17 7.83
N SER A 457 -22.92 -22.97 7.76
CA SER A 457 -23.92 -22.54 8.75
C SER A 457 -25.02 -23.59 8.93
N GLY A 458 -25.09 -24.17 10.13
CA GLY A 458 -26.12 -25.18 10.50
C GLY A 458 -25.81 -26.62 10.10
N SER A 459 -24.61 -26.92 9.59
CA SER A 459 -24.14 -28.29 9.35
C SER A 459 -23.00 -28.65 10.29
N GLN A 460 -22.98 -29.87 10.77
CA GLN A 460 -21.81 -30.50 11.43
C GLN A 460 -21.19 -31.47 10.42
N GLU A 461 -20.21 -30.97 9.65
CA GLU A 461 -19.47 -31.81 8.71
C GLU A 461 -18.28 -32.43 9.43
N GLN A 462 -18.02 -33.72 9.18
CA GLN A 462 -16.83 -34.37 9.74
C GLN A 462 -15.56 -33.71 9.27
N GLY A 463 -14.65 -33.44 10.19
CA GLY A 463 -13.34 -32.90 9.89
C GLY A 463 -13.30 -31.39 9.63
N LYS A 464 -14.28 -30.67 10.15
CA LYS A 464 -14.35 -29.21 10.06
C LYS A 464 -14.50 -28.56 11.43
N TYR A 465 -14.11 -27.27 11.49
CA TYR A 465 -14.13 -26.49 12.72
C TYR A 465 -15.39 -25.63 12.85
N ASP A 466 -15.89 -25.53 14.09
CA ASP A 466 -16.99 -24.66 14.45
C ASP A 466 -16.51 -23.28 14.88
N LEU A 467 -15.28 -23.21 15.41
CA LEU A 467 -14.70 -21.99 15.97
C LEU A 467 -13.27 -21.82 15.53
N VAL A 468 -12.97 -20.61 15.05
CA VAL A 468 -11.61 -20.16 14.74
C VAL A 468 -11.17 -19.15 15.80
N LEU A 469 -10.04 -19.42 16.42
CA LEU A 469 -9.36 -18.53 17.34
C LEU A 469 -8.04 -18.05 16.73
N ALA A 470 -7.67 -16.82 17.05
CA ALA A 470 -6.45 -16.15 16.67
C ALA A 470 -5.62 -15.84 17.91
N PHE A 471 -4.37 -16.27 17.96
CA PHE A 471 -3.44 -15.88 19.00
C PHE A 471 -2.36 -14.98 18.40
N ASP A 472 -2.48 -13.67 18.65
CA ASP A 472 -1.52 -12.66 18.22
C ASP A 472 -0.63 -12.24 19.40
N TYR A 473 0.66 -12.10 19.15
CA TYR A 473 1.65 -11.76 20.18
C TYR A 473 2.81 -10.95 19.62
N GLU A 474 3.57 -10.29 20.49
CA GLU A 474 4.80 -9.58 20.09
C GLU A 474 5.91 -10.62 19.82
N SER A 475 6.34 -10.71 18.57
CA SER A 475 7.17 -11.81 18.07
C SER A 475 8.68 -11.53 18.03
N LEU A 476 9.14 -10.31 18.37
CA LEU A 476 10.55 -9.93 18.23
C LEU A 476 11.32 -9.89 19.54
N ASN A 477 10.70 -9.40 20.61
CA ASN A 477 11.40 -9.12 21.87
C ASN A 477 10.86 -9.92 23.06
N THR A 478 9.82 -10.72 22.85
CA THR A 478 9.25 -11.61 23.87
C THR A 478 9.89 -12.99 23.77
N ASP A 479 10.22 -13.57 24.91
CA ASP A 479 10.73 -14.92 25.02
C ASP A 479 9.69 -15.95 24.51
N ILE A 480 10.11 -16.95 23.75
CA ILE A 480 9.20 -17.98 23.19
C ILE A 480 8.50 -18.74 24.33
N GLN A 481 9.19 -19.00 25.46
CA GLN A 481 8.60 -19.69 26.61
C GLN A 481 7.59 -18.79 27.32
N GLU A 482 7.90 -17.50 27.50
CA GLU A 482 6.98 -16.52 28.07
C GLU A 482 5.70 -16.38 27.22
N THR A 483 5.83 -16.36 25.90
CA THR A 483 4.68 -16.35 24.98
C THR A 483 3.84 -17.62 25.13
N ALA A 484 4.47 -18.78 25.30
CA ALA A 484 3.76 -20.05 25.53
C ALA A 484 3.01 -20.06 26.87
N GLU A 485 3.57 -19.46 27.93
CA GLU A 485 2.91 -19.30 29.23
C GLU A 485 1.67 -18.39 29.13
N ILE A 486 1.77 -17.28 28.37
CA ILE A 486 0.63 -16.40 28.13
C ILE A 486 -0.47 -17.12 27.34
N LEU A 487 -0.10 -17.90 26.30
CA LEU A 487 -1.06 -18.72 25.56
C LEU A 487 -1.81 -19.66 26.50
N LYS A 488 -1.11 -20.40 27.37
CA LYS A 488 -1.70 -21.29 28.37
C LYS A 488 -2.71 -20.55 29.24
N GLN A 489 -2.29 -19.42 29.83
CA GLN A 489 -3.14 -18.62 30.74
C GLN A 489 -4.43 -18.15 30.04
N GLN A 490 -4.34 -17.69 28.77
CA GLN A 490 -5.51 -17.21 28.06
C GLN A 490 -6.44 -18.35 27.66
N LEU A 491 -5.92 -19.54 27.30
CA LEU A 491 -6.72 -20.73 27.02
C LEU A 491 -7.48 -21.18 28.28
N GLU A 492 -6.83 -21.22 29.43
CA GLU A 492 -7.48 -21.55 30.73
C GLU A 492 -8.60 -20.54 31.08
N GLN A 493 -8.39 -19.23 30.83
CA GLN A 493 -9.38 -18.18 31.10
C GLN A 493 -10.63 -18.31 30.22
N VAL A 494 -10.53 -18.88 29.02
CA VAL A 494 -11.68 -19.09 28.14
C VAL A 494 -12.29 -20.49 28.25
N GLY A 495 -11.86 -21.29 29.22
CA GLY A 495 -12.41 -22.62 29.50
C GLY A 495 -11.75 -23.76 28.73
N LEU A 496 -10.60 -23.53 28.09
CA LEU A 496 -9.77 -24.55 27.47
C LEU A 496 -8.67 -25.00 28.42
N SER A 497 -9.04 -25.72 29.46
CA SER A 497 -8.14 -26.33 30.44
C SER A 497 -8.19 -27.85 30.36
N GLU A 498 -7.35 -28.57 31.10
CA GLU A 498 -7.38 -30.04 31.17
C GLU A 498 -8.83 -30.54 31.43
N GLY A 499 -9.30 -31.46 30.58
CA GLY A 499 -10.63 -32.05 30.67
C GLY A 499 -11.77 -31.26 30.01
N HIS A 500 -11.49 -30.30 29.14
CA HIS A 500 -12.52 -29.48 28.46
C HIS A 500 -13.43 -30.23 27.46
N ASN A 501 -13.16 -31.49 27.14
CA ASN A 501 -13.98 -32.38 26.30
C ASN A 501 -14.27 -31.83 24.88
N LYS A 502 -13.41 -30.98 24.34
CA LYS A 502 -13.52 -30.41 22.98
C LYS A 502 -12.34 -30.90 22.13
N THR A 503 -12.53 -30.95 20.81
CA THR A 503 -11.42 -31.17 19.89
C THR A 503 -10.73 -29.83 19.65
N LEU A 504 -9.49 -29.70 20.10
CA LEU A 504 -8.70 -28.49 19.94
C LEU A 504 -7.46 -28.78 19.11
N HIS A 505 -7.35 -28.14 17.95
CA HIS A 505 -6.17 -28.20 17.11
C HIS A 505 -5.46 -26.84 17.04
N ILE A 506 -4.14 -26.87 16.88
CA ILE A 506 -3.31 -25.68 16.64
C ILE A 506 -2.76 -25.75 15.21
N ILE A 507 -2.91 -24.67 14.45
CA ILE A 507 -2.22 -24.42 13.18
C ILE A 507 -1.24 -23.28 13.42
N ALA A 508 0.05 -23.63 13.39
CA ALA A 508 1.11 -22.70 13.75
C ALA A 508 2.09 -22.49 12.60
N HIS A 509 2.37 -21.23 12.29
CA HIS A 509 3.32 -20.84 11.25
C HIS A 509 4.67 -20.49 11.83
N SER A 510 5.74 -20.93 11.19
CA SER A 510 7.12 -20.51 11.48
C SER A 510 7.42 -20.61 13.00
N MET A 511 7.87 -19.54 13.64
CA MET A 511 8.14 -19.47 15.07
C MET A 511 6.93 -19.83 15.96
N GLY A 512 5.70 -19.58 15.49
CA GLY A 512 4.48 -19.98 16.21
C GLY A 512 4.43 -21.48 16.51
N GLY A 513 5.06 -22.31 15.66
CA GLY A 513 5.24 -23.72 15.93
C GLY A 513 6.17 -24.01 17.12
N LEU A 514 7.19 -23.21 17.34
CA LEU A 514 8.08 -23.31 18.51
C LEU A 514 7.36 -22.87 19.79
N VAL A 515 6.54 -21.82 19.73
CA VAL A 515 5.65 -21.38 20.84
C VAL A 515 4.69 -22.53 21.19
N SER A 516 4.04 -23.12 20.18
CA SER A 516 3.10 -24.24 20.37
C SER A 516 3.77 -25.48 20.97
N ARG A 517 4.96 -25.82 20.49
CA ARG A 517 5.76 -26.93 21.04
C ARG A 517 6.15 -26.67 22.48
N SER A 518 6.61 -25.44 22.81
CA SER A 518 6.92 -25.06 24.21
C SER A 518 5.70 -25.21 25.11
N PHE A 519 4.52 -24.78 24.64
CA PHE A 519 3.26 -24.98 25.37
C PHE A 519 2.93 -26.46 25.59
N ILE A 520 2.97 -27.26 24.49
CA ILE A 520 2.59 -28.66 24.52
C ILE A 520 3.58 -29.53 25.28
N GLU A 521 4.88 -29.33 25.05
CA GLU A 521 5.95 -30.20 25.54
C GLU A 521 6.47 -29.84 26.95
N GLN A 522 6.28 -28.57 27.40
CA GLN A 522 6.88 -28.08 28.63
C GLN A 522 5.88 -27.51 29.64
N LEU A 523 4.64 -27.23 29.22
CA LEU A 523 3.62 -26.56 30.05
C LEU A 523 2.31 -27.36 30.16
N ASP A 524 2.35 -28.69 29.95
CA ASP A 524 1.20 -29.61 30.01
C ASP A 524 0.13 -29.32 28.93
N GLY A 525 0.45 -28.60 27.86
CA GLY A 525 -0.49 -28.32 26.78
C GLY A 525 -0.95 -29.56 26.01
N ASN A 526 -0.21 -30.67 26.09
CA ASN A 526 -0.60 -31.99 25.58
C ASN A 526 -1.90 -32.54 26.20
N LYS A 527 -2.32 -32.04 27.37
CA LYS A 527 -3.58 -32.38 28.01
C LYS A 527 -4.77 -31.57 27.49
N ILE A 528 -4.47 -30.55 26.68
CA ILE A 528 -5.44 -29.57 26.17
C ILE A 528 -5.55 -29.69 24.64
N VAL A 529 -4.42 -29.85 23.94
CA VAL A 529 -4.33 -29.86 22.47
C VAL A 529 -4.40 -31.31 21.96
N ASN A 530 -5.31 -31.56 21.00
CA ASN A 530 -5.46 -32.87 20.36
C ASN A 530 -4.52 -33.06 19.18
N HIS A 531 -4.15 -32.00 18.46
CA HIS A 531 -3.24 -32.06 17.31
C HIS A 531 -2.53 -30.73 17.07
N LEU A 532 -1.24 -30.77 16.72
CA LEU A 532 -0.46 -29.63 16.29
C LEU A 532 -0.07 -29.75 14.81
N ILE A 533 -0.48 -28.79 13.99
CA ILE A 533 -0.06 -28.65 12.59
C ILE A 533 0.97 -27.52 12.51
N MET A 534 2.21 -27.88 12.21
CA MET A 534 3.32 -26.92 12.07
C MET A 534 3.59 -26.66 10.60
N VAL A 535 3.61 -25.38 10.21
CA VAL A 535 3.82 -24.94 8.83
C VAL A 535 5.08 -24.09 8.76
N GLY A 536 6.09 -24.54 8.04
CA GLY A 536 7.37 -23.82 7.90
C GLY A 536 8.12 -23.58 9.22
N THR A 537 7.87 -24.35 10.28
CA THR A 537 8.47 -24.17 11.60
C THR A 537 9.94 -24.57 11.61
N PRO A 538 10.88 -23.69 12.04
CA PRO A 538 12.29 -24.01 12.14
C PRO A 538 12.58 -24.91 13.36
N ASN A 539 12.21 -26.19 13.30
CA ASN A 539 12.28 -27.13 14.42
C ASN A 539 13.71 -27.44 14.90
N GLN A 540 14.71 -27.33 14.03
CA GLN A 540 16.12 -27.37 14.44
C GLN A 540 16.71 -25.98 14.71
N GLY A 541 16.00 -24.93 14.36
CA GLY A 541 16.45 -23.56 14.40
C GLY A 541 16.67 -22.97 13.02
N SER A 542 17.20 -21.77 13.00
CA SER A 542 17.47 -20.99 11.80
C SER A 542 18.98 -20.86 11.57
N GLU A 543 19.43 -21.04 10.36
CA GLU A 543 20.81 -20.86 9.91
C GLU A 543 21.20 -19.39 9.74
N TRP A 544 20.25 -18.46 9.82
CA TRP A 544 20.53 -17.05 9.69
C TRP A 544 21.46 -16.54 10.79
N SER A 545 22.62 -16.06 10.38
CA SER A 545 23.63 -15.50 11.28
C SER A 545 23.32 -14.04 11.65
N SER A 546 22.53 -13.37 10.83
CA SER A 546 22.18 -11.95 10.95
C SER A 546 20.68 -11.72 10.92
N VAL A 547 20.18 -11.08 11.97
CA VAL A 547 18.80 -10.58 12.04
C VAL A 547 18.48 -9.65 10.89
N TYR A 548 19.44 -8.80 10.52
CA TYR A 548 19.31 -7.85 9.42
C TYR A 548 19.06 -8.55 8.08
N GLN A 549 19.79 -9.62 7.79
CA GLN A 549 19.61 -10.39 6.54
C GLN A 549 18.23 -11.04 6.49
N LEU A 550 17.81 -11.73 7.57
CA LEU A 550 16.49 -12.37 7.62
C LEU A 550 15.36 -11.34 7.51
N ALA A 551 15.44 -10.23 8.25
CA ALA A 551 14.43 -9.17 8.20
C ALA A 551 14.36 -8.54 6.80
N THR A 552 15.50 -8.27 6.18
CA THR A 552 15.59 -7.71 4.82
C THR A 552 15.01 -8.68 3.79
N LEU A 553 15.29 -9.97 3.91
CA LEU A 553 14.72 -11.01 3.05
C LEU A 553 13.19 -11.04 3.16
N LEU A 554 12.69 -11.21 4.38
CA LEU A 554 11.25 -11.33 4.63
C LEU A 554 10.50 -10.07 4.17
N LEU A 555 11.10 -8.88 4.39
CA LEU A 555 10.57 -7.63 3.88
C LEU A 555 10.55 -7.61 2.35
N SER A 556 11.62 -8.03 1.70
CA SER A 556 11.71 -8.07 0.23
C SER A 556 10.75 -9.09 -0.38
N VAL A 557 10.60 -10.27 0.23
CA VAL A 557 9.62 -11.27 -0.21
C VAL A 557 8.20 -10.74 -0.02
N GLY A 558 7.91 -10.13 1.13
CA GLY A 558 6.62 -9.50 1.40
C GLY A 558 6.28 -8.39 0.39
N LEU A 559 7.24 -7.52 0.09
CA LEU A 559 7.06 -6.41 -0.86
C LEU A 559 6.77 -6.88 -2.30
N ASN A 560 7.39 -7.98 -2.73
CA ASN A 560 7.34 -8.40 -4.14
C ASN A 560 6.32 -9.50 -4.44
N PHE A 561 5.92 -10.31 -3.44
CA PHE A 561 5.14 -11.53 -3.70
C PHE A 561 3.84 -11.64 -2.92
N ILE A 562 3.58 -10.79 -1.92
CA ILE A 562 2.37 -10.91 -1.09
C ILE A 562 1.42 -9.73 -1.34
N PRO A 563 0.23 -9.96 -1.91
CA PRO A 563 -0.79 -8.93 -2.00
C PRO A 563 -1.53 -8.75 -0.66
N LYS A 564 -1.74 -7.50 -0.25
CA LYS A 564 -2.75 -6.99 0.71
C LYS A 564 -2.61 -7.22 2.22
N SER A 565 -1.83 -8.15 2.74
CA SER A 565 -1.84 -8.46 4.18
C SER A 565 -0.48 -8.44 4.88
N PHE A 566 0.56 -7.96 4.19
CA PHE A 566 1.91 -7.98 4.72
C PHE A 566 2.18 -6.79 5.66
N VAL A 567 2.50 -7.05 6.92
CA VAL A 567 2.79 -6.03 7.93
C VAL A 567 4.30 -5.74 7.96
N ALA A 568 4.73 -4.69 7.28
CA ALA A 568 6.14 -4.29 7.20
C ALA A 568 6.71 -3.68 8.51
N GLY A 569 5.86 -3.13 9.36
CA GLY A 569 6.26 -2.33 10.52
C GLY A 569 7.21 -3.02 11.51
N PRO A 570 6.96 -4.25 11.95
CA PRO A 570 7.88 -4.99 12.83
C PRO A 570 9.27 -5.17 12.24
N LEU A 571 9.35 -5.45 10.93
CA LEU A 571 10.61 -5.57 10.20
C LEU A 571 11.38 -4.27 10.13
N VAL A 572 10.67 -3.16 9.86
CA VAL A 572 11.27 -1.82 9.87
C VAL A 572 11.78 -1.47 11.27
N SER A 573 11.01 -1.79 12.32
CA SER A 573 11.44 -1.61 13.71
C SER A 573 12.73 -2.41 14.01
N LEU A 574 12.86 -3.60 13.44
CA LEU A 574 14.03 -4.44 13.62
C LEU A 574 15.25 -3.89 12.88
N LEU A 575 15.08 -3.46 11.62
CA LEU A 575 16.15 -2.87 10.82
C LEU A 575 16.67 -1.55 11.43
N ALA A 576 15.79 -0.78 12.08
CA ALA A 576 16.12 0.50 12.68
C ALA A 576 16.88 0.41 14.01
N LYS A 577 16.87 -0.73 14.69
CA LYS A 577 17.67 -0.94 15.91
C LYS A 577 19.14 -1.12 15.52
N LYS A 578 19.87 -0.01 15.47
CA LYS A 578 21.30 0.07 15.15
C LYS A 578 22.24 -0.70 16.10
N SER A 579 21.76 -1.22 17.23
CA SER A 579 22.55 -2.02 18.14
C SER A 579 22.66 -3.46 17.61
N THR A 580 23.61 -3.66 16.76
CA THR A 580 24.01 -4.94 16.15
C THR A 580 24.48 -6.00 17.15
N GLU A 581 24.53 -5.72 18.44
CA GLU A 581 25.01 -6.65 19.47
C GLU A 581 23.89 -7.30 20.29
N GLU A 582 22.70 -6.75 20.34
CA GLU A 582 21.53 -7.41 20.92
C GLU A 582 20.67 -8.02 19.79
N MET A 583 20.99 -9.25 19.42
CA MET A 583 20.01 -10.10 18.72
C MET A 583 18.69 -10.03 19.50
N SER A 584 17.54 -9.87 18.80
CA SER A 584 16.25 -9.96 19.48
C SER A 584 16.24 -11.26 20.30
N LYS A 585 15.67 -11.22 21.51
CA LYS A 585 15.62 -12.41 22.39
C LYS A 585 15.10 -13.62 21.65
N THR A 586 14.09 -13.43 20.85
CA THR A 586 13.41 -14.43 20.04
C THR A 586 14.33 -15.07 18.99
N LEU A 587 15.12 -14.26 18.28
CA LEU A 587 16.04 -14.77 17.25
C LEU A 587 17.24 -15.48 17.86
N ALA A 588 17.70 -15.03 19.03
CA ALA A 588 18.70 -15.75 19.79
C ALA A 588 18.21 -17.16 20.16
N GLN A 589 16.92 -17.29 20.50
CA GLN A 589 16.31 -18.59 20.80
C GLN A 589 16.12 -19.49 19.58
N MET A 590 16.06 -18.93 18.38
CA MET A 590 15.98 -19.71 17.13
C MET A 590 17.34 -20.03 16.49
N ASN A 591 18.45 -19.57 17.04
CA ASN A 591 19.78 -19.84 16.47
C ASN A 591 20.13 -21.33 16.62
N ILE A 592 20.40 -22.01 15.50
CA ILE A 592 20.62 -23.47 15.45
C ILE A 592 21.80 -23.94 16.33
N GLN A 593 22.85 -23.12 16.46
CA GLN A 593 24.10 -23.53 17.14
C GLN A 593 24.12 -23.15 18.61
N LYS A 594 23.44 -22.11 19.03
CA LYS A 594 23.63 -21.45 20.34
C LYS A 594 22.38 -21.44 21.24
N SER A 595 21.24 -21.91 20.74
CA SER A 595 19.98 -21.81 21.48
C SER A 595 19.86 -22.87 22.59
N ALA A 596 19.95 -22.42 23.84
CA ALA A 596 19.60 -23.24 25.00
C ALA A 596 18.13 -23.67 25.00
N PHE A 597 17.24 -22.81 24.45
CA PHE A 597 15.83 -23.10 24.29
C PHE A 597 15.59 -24.28 23.34
N LEU A 598 16.18 -24.27 22.14
CA LEU A 598 16.06 -25.39 21.21
C LEU A 598 16.70 -26.68 21.76
N ALA A 599 17.82 -26.56 22.48
CA ALA A 599 18.42 -27.70 23.15
C ALA A 599 17.45 -28.31 24.17
N LYS A 600 16.81 -27.50 25.01
CA LYS A 600 15.80 -27.94 25.98
C LYS A 600 14.61 -28.59 25.29
N LEU A 601 14.11 -27.98 24.19
CA LEU A 601 12.96 -28.48 23.43
C LEU A 601 13.27 -29.83 22.76
N ARG A 602 14.51 -30.04 22.26
CA ARG A 602 14.97 -31.34 21.71
C ARG A 602 14.99 -32.47 22.73
N HIS A 603 15.21 -32.15 23.99
CA HIS A 603 15.27 -33.14 25.09
C HIS A 603 13.94 -33.22 25.86
N SER A 604 12.88 -32.57 25.37
CA SER A 604 11.53 -32.69 25.97
C SER A 604 11.05 -34.14 25.89
N LYS A 605 10.31 -34.56 26.90
CA LYS A 605 9.60 -35.85 26.86
C LYS A 605 8.61 -35.86 25.71
N ASP A 606 8.37 -37.04 25.16
CA ASP A 606 7.30 -37.22 24.19
C ASP A 606 5.97 -36.80 24.80
N PRO A 607 5.30 -35.76 24.23
CA PRO A 607 4.03 -35.27 24.77
C PRO A 607 2.85 -36.19 24.49
N GLN A 608 3.03 -37.20 23.63
CA GLN A 608 1.97 -38.10 23.13
C GLN A 608 0.83 -37.33 22.42
N CYS A 609 1.11 -36.13 21.96
CA CYS A 609 0.23 -35.31 21.13
C CYS A 609 0.59 -35.50 19.65
N PRO A 610 -0.35 -35.78 18.76
CA PRO A 610 -0.09 -35.95 17.33
C PRO A 610 0.44 -34.66 16.69
N TYR A 611 1.41 -34.80 15.79
CA TYR A 611 1.98 -33.68 15.03
C TYR A 611 1.88 -33.95 13.53
N THR A 612 1.61 -32.88 12.78
CA THR A 612 1.76 -32.81 11.32
C THR A 612 2.67 -31.66 10.96
N ILE A 613 3.67 -31.91 10.12
CA ILE A 613 4.66 -30.90 9.72
C ILE A 613 4.59 -30.68 8.21
N ILE A 614 4.37 -29.43 7.79
CA ILE A 614 4.30 -29.00 6.40
C ILE A 614 5.57 -28.21 6.09
N ALA A 615 6.35 -28.68 5.11
CA ALA A 615 7.57 -28.03 4.65
C ALA A 615 7.43 -27.62 3.18
N GLY A 616 7.53 -26.32 2.92
CA GLY A 616 7.63 -25.76 1.57
C GLY A 616 9.01 -25.95 0.99
N ASP A 617 9.06 -26.11 -0.32
CA ASP A 617 10.29 -26.28 -1.07
C ASP A 617 10.19 -25.52 -2.40
N THR A 618 10.89 -24.40 -2.50
CA THR A 618 10.90 -23.57 -3.70
C THR A 618 11.51 -24.30 -4.91
N GLN A 619 12.38 -25.29 -4.70
CA GLN A 619 13.03 -26.03 -5.79
C GLN A 619 12.10 -26.98 -6.55
N LEU A 620 10.92 -27.29 -6.00
CA LEU A 620 9.92 -28.13 -6.66
C LEU A 620 9.21 -27.43 -7.83
N ASN A 621 9.28 -26.10 -7.89
CA ASN A 621 8.72 -25.30 -8.97
C ASN A 621 9.83 -24.43 -9.60
N ARG A 622 10.14 -24.68 -10.89
CA ARG A 622 11.24 -23.99 -11.57
C ARG A 622 11.09 -22.47 -11.61
N GLU A 623 9.89 -21.97 -11.83
CA GLU A 623 9.62 -20.54 -11.88
C GLU A 623 9.80 -19.91 -10.50
N LEU A 624 9.22 -20.51 -9.47
CA LEU A 624 9.34 -20.08 -8.07
C LEU A 624 10.82 -20.10 -7.62
N ASN A 625 11.56 -21.15 -7.94
CA ASN A 625 12.99 -21.27 -7.62
C ASN A 625 13.81 -20.19 -8.33
N THR A 626 13.60 -19.99 -9.64
CA THR A 626 14.33 -18.97 -10.41
C THR A 626 14.06 -17.57 -9.86
N THR A 627 12.81 -17.27 -9.52
CA THR A 627 12.42 -15.97 -8.94
C THR A 627 13.05 -15.75 -7.57
N ALA A 628 13.04 -16.78 -6.71
CA ALA A 628 13.69 -16.74 -5.40
C ALA A 628 15.21 -16.53 -5.52
N GLU A 629 15.89 -17.26 -6.40
CA GLU A 629 17.32 -17.10 -6.65
C GLU A 629 17.67 -15.70 -7.17
N ASN A 630 16.87 -15.14 -8.07
CA ASN A 630 17.10 -13.81 -8.61
C ASN A 630 16.93 -12.73 -7.53
N LEU A 631 15.91 -12.84 -6.65
CA LEU A 631 15.76 -11.95 -5.51
C LEU A 631 16.95 -12.05 -4.55
N LEU A 632 17.38 -13.26 -4.21
CA LEU A 632 18.54 -13.49 -3.34
C LEU A 632 19.81 -12.88 -3.91
N LYS A 633 20.07 -13.08 -5.20
CA LYS A 633 21.21 -12.46 -5.91
C LYS A 633 21.13 -10.93 -5.88
N ALA A 634 19.94 -10.36 -6.06
CA ALA A 634 19.75 -8.90 -5.96
C ALA A 634 20.05 -8.40 -4.54
N LEU A 635 19.62 -9.10 -3.50
CA LEU A 635 19.91 -8.76 -2.11
C LEU A 635 21.41 -8.87 -1.80
N GLU A 636 22.07 -9.97 -2.19
CA GLU A 636 23.51 -10.19 -1.96
C GLU A 636 24.35 -9.08 -2.62
N GLN A 637 24.03 -8.73 -3.85
CA GLN A 637 24.81 -7.75 -4.61
C GLN A 637 24.55 -6.29 -4.20
N LYS A 638 23.32 -5.96 -3.82
CA LYS A 638 22.85 -4.56 -3.70
C LYS A 638 22.61 -4.10 -2.27
N VAL A 639 22.16 -4.99 -1.39
CA VAL A 639 21.78 -4.65 -0.01
C VAL A 639 22.72 -5.28 1.00
N TRP A 640 23.01 -6.55 0.89
CA TRP A 640 23.88 -7.26 1.84
C TRP A 640 25.38 -7.07 1.58
N LYS A 641 25.77 -6.60 0.39
CA LYS A 641 27.16 -6.26 0.01
C LYS A 641 28.20 -7.30 0.48
N GLY A 642 28.07 -8.55 0.00
CA GLY A 642 29.02 -9.62 0.26
C GLY A 642 28.69 -10.53 1.43
N LEU A 643 27.53 -10.38 2.06
CA LEU A 643 26.99 -11.39 2.97
C LEU A 643 26.22 -12.43 2.14
N GLU A 644 26.66 -13.67 2.21
CA GLU A 644 26.07 -14.77 1.43
C GLU A 644 24.76 -15.29 2.07
N PHE A 645 23.91 -15.85 1.22
CA PHE A 645 22.71 -16.57 1.65
C PHE A 645 23.13 -17.87 2.37
N PRO A 646 22.65 -18.15 3.60
CA PRO A 646 23.27 -19.15 4.48
C PRO A 646 23.09 -20.61 4.06
N PHE A 647 22.13 -20.91 3.17
CA PHE A 647 21.81 -22.28 2.78
C PHE A 647 21.67 -22.48 1.27
N GLN A 648 22.60 -21.88 0.48
CA GLN A 648 22.67 -22.07 -0.97
C GLN A 648 22.69 -23.55 -1.36
N GLY A 649 21.84 -23.91 -2.35
CA GLY A 649 21.75 -25.26 -2.89
C GLY A 649 21.00 -26.27 -2.01
N GLN A 650 20.61 -25.92 -0.79
CA GLN A 650 19.75 -26.76 0.04
C GLN A 650 18.28 -26.54 -0.28
N ARG A 651 17.47 -27.60 -0.16
CA ARG A 651 16.01 -27.49 -0.25
C ARG A 651 15.50 -26.54 0.85
N ASN A 652 14.72 -25.55 0.49
CA ASN A 652 14.26 -24.51 1.43
C ASN A 652 12.97 -23.85 0.96
N ASP A 653 12.27 -23.20 1.89
CA ASP A 653 11.11 -22.38 1.62
C ASP A 653 11.45 -20.87 1.51
N ILE A 654 12.71 -20.54 1.21
CA ILE A 654 13.36 -19.22 1.16
C ILE A 654 13.76 -18.65 2.54
N ALA A 655 13.13 -19.04 3.63
CA ALA A 655 13.45 -18.55 4.98
C ALA A 655 14.07 -19.65 5.88
N VAL A 656 13.71 -20.91 5.67
CA VAL A 656 14.13 -22.06 6.48
C VAL A 656 14.41 -23.24 5.56
N THR A 657 15.46 -24.03 5.88
CA THR A 657 15.73 -25.28 5.14
C THR A 657 14.66 -26.33 5.42
N VAL A 658 14.33 -27.13 4.41
CA VAL A 658 13.37 -28.24 4.54
C VAL A 658 13.82 -29.22 5.64
N GLU A 659 15.13 -29.44 5.79
CA GLU A 659 15.69 -30.28 6.84
C GLU A 659 15.42 -29.73 8.24
N SER A 660 15.60 -28.41 8.44
CA SER A 660 15.28 -27.77 9.72
C SER A 660 13.78 -27.82 10.03
N ILE A 661 12.92 -27.65 9.01
CA ILE A 661 11.46 -27.74 9.19
C ILE A 661 11.06 -29.16 9.61
N LEU A 662 11.47 -30.17 8.85
CA LEU A 662 11.09 -31.56 9.10
C LEU A 662 11.70 -32.11 10.38
N SER A 663 12.96 -31.80 10.64
CA SER A 663 13.70 -32.25 11.84
C SER A 663 13.46 -33.71 12.21
N ARG A 664 13.50 -34.63 11.23
CA ARG A 664 13.09 -36.03 11.40
C ARG A 664 13.79 -36.71 12.57
N GLU A 665 15.07 -36.41 12.82
CA GLU A 665 15.83 -36.95 13.96
C GLU A 665 15.32 -36.45 15.31
N VAL A 666 14.82 -35.20 15.39
CA VAL A 666 14.24 -34.62 16.63
C VAL A 666 12.95 -35.34 17.01
N PHE A 667 12.20 -35.79 16.02
CA PHE A 667 10.87 -36.42 16.21
C PHE A 667 10.91 -37.95 16.15
N LYS A 668 12.09 -38.53 16.00
CA LYS A 668 12.26 -39.99 15.93
C LYS A 668 11.79 -40.66 17.22
N GLY A 669 10.94 -41.68 17.06
CA GLY A 669 10.45 -42.50 18.18
C GLY A 669 9.29 -41.86 18.97
N ARG A 670 8.71 -40.74 18.52
CA ARG A 670 7.48 -40.22 19.10
C ARG A 670 6.28 -41.11 18.81
N ASN A 671 5.32 -41.10 19.74
CA ASN A 671 4.07 -41.84 19.64
C ASN A 671 2.91 -40.91 20.01
N PRO A 672 1.97 -40.63 19.08
CA PRO A 672 1.91 -41.16 17.71
C PRO A 672 3.03 -40.64 16.80
N GLU A 673 3.33 -41.38 15.73
CA GLU A 673 4.33 -41.01 14.73
C GLU A 673 3.95 -39.66 14.08
N VAL A 674 4.98 -38.83 13.84
CA VAL A 674 4.79 -37.52 13.23
C VAL A 674 4.55 -37.64 11.74
N ASN A 675 3.56 -36.93 11.24
CA ASN A 675 3.23 -36.86 9.82
C ASN A 675 4.01 -35.75 9.13
N PHE A 676 4.59 -36.04 7.96
CA PHE A 676 5.41 -35.11 7.21
C PHE A 676 4.87 -34.87 5.80
N PHE A 677 4.64 -33.60 5.44
CA PHE A 677 4.34 -33.15 4.10
C PHE A 677 5.52 -32.31 3.59
N ASP A 678 6.37 -32.85 2.70
CA ASP A 678 7.62 -32.23 2.26
C ASP A 678 7.73 -32.03 0.74
N GLN A 679 6.66 -32.29 0.00
CA GLN A 679 6.54 -32.08 -1.44
C GLN A 679 5.61 -30.91 -1.75
N ILE A 680 5.84 -29.74 -1.12
CA ILE A 680 4.96 -28.59 -1.22
C ILE A 680 5.69 -27.44 -1.92
N ALA A 681 5.34 -27.19 -3.18
CA ALA A 681 5.95 -26.14 -4.00
C ALA A 681 5.44 -24.75 -3.59
N CYS A 682 5.91 -24.22 -2.47
CA CYS A 682 5.58 -22.85 -2.02
C CYS A 682 6.72 -22.23 -1.21
N ASN A 683 6.70 -20.91 -1.00
CA ASN A 683 7.63 -20.20 -0.15
C ASN A 683 7.08 -19.94 1.25
N HIS A 684 7.94 -19.49 2.16
CA HIS A 684 7.67 -19.29 3.59
C HIS A 684 6.47 -18.39 3.92
N LEU A 685 6.17 -17.41 3.09
CA LEU A 685 5.16 -16.40 3.40
C LEU A 685 3.80 -16.69 2.78
N VAL A 686 3.71 -17.63 1.82
CA VAL A 686 2.47 -17.87 1.07
C VAL A 686 1.76 -19.18 1.38
N TYR A 687 2.18 -19.94 2.38
CA TYR A 687 1.53 -21.21 2.74
C TYR A 687 0.00 -21.14 2.89
N PHE A 688 -0.49 -20.01 3.39
CA PHE A 688 -1.91 -19.78 3.66
C PHE A 688 -2.66 -19.09 2.51
N GLN A 689 -2.01 -18.91 1.36
CA GLN A 689 -2.53 -18.19 0.19
C GLN A 689 -2.29 -18.96 -1.11
N ASP A 690 -1.15 -19.64 -1.22
CA ASP A 690 -0.81 -20.47 -2.39
C ASP A 690 -1.62 -21.77 -2.40
N GLN A 691 -2.04 -22.21 -3.60
CA GLN A 691 -2.89 -23.40 -3.74
C GLN A 691 -2.21 -24.68 -3.20
N ASN A 692 -0.89 -24.82 -3.38
CA ASN A 692 -0.16 -25.99 -2.86
C ASN A 692 -0.13 -25.99 -1.34
N GLY A 693 0.08 -24.81 -0.73
CA GLY A 693 0.02 -24.62 0.71
C GLY A 693 -1.38 -24.90 1.28
N LEU A 694 -2.42 -24.37 0.64
CA LEU A 694 -3.83 -24.60 1.04
C LEU A 694 -4.23 -26.07 0.93
N ASN A 695 -3.81 -26.75 -0.14
CA ASN A 695 -4.06 -28.20 -0.31
C ASN A 695 -3.35 -29.02 0.78
N ALA A 696 -2.10 -28.67 1.10
CA ALA A 696 -1.36 -29.31 2.17
C ALA A 696 -2.05 -29.11 3.53
N LEU A 697 -2.51 -27.90 3.80
CA LEU A 697 -3.24 -27.56 5.02
C LEU A 697 -4.55 -28.34 5.14
N SER A 698 -5.36 -28.38 4.07
CA SER A 698 -6.60 -29.16 4.03
C SER A 698 -6.36 -30.65 4.31
N ARG A 699 -5.33 -31.25 3.70
CA ARG A 699 -4.93 -32.64 3.92
C ARG A 699 -4.48 -32.87 5.36
N ALA A 700 -3.68 -31.96 5.92
CA ALA A 700 -3.21 -32.03 7.31
C ALA A 700 -4.36 -31.97 8.31
N VAL A 701 -5.36 -31.12 8.07
CA VAL A 701 -6.56 -31.04 8.93
C VAL A 701 -7.42 -32.31 8.82
N ARG A 702 -7.64 -32.84 7.61
CA ARG A 702 -8.34 -34.12 7.45
C ARG A 702 -7.65 -35.26 8.25
N GLN A 703 -6.31 -35.29 8.19
CA GLN A 703 -5.53 -36.26 8.96
C GLN A 703 -5.65 -36.03 10.47
N ALA A 704 -5.68 -34.78 10.92
CA ALA A 704 -5.87 -34.44 12.33
C ALA A 704 -7.24 -34.87 12.90
N PHE A 705 -8.24 -35.09 12.01
CA PHE A 705 -9.52 -35.66 12.33
C PHE A 705 -9.65 -37.16 12.02
N ASP A 706 -8.54 -37.88 11.80
CA ASP A 706 -8.50 -39.30 11.42
C ASP A 706 -9.32 -39.65 10.16
N LEU A 707 -9.48 -38.68 9.24
CA LEU A 707 -10.20 -38.86 8.00
C LEU A 707 -9.28 -39.33 6.86
N PRO A 708 -9.82 -40.10 5.90
CA PRO A 708 -9.00 -40.52 4.74
C PRO A 708 -8.47 -39.29 3.98
N VAL A 709 -7.18 -39.30 3.68
CA VAL A 709 -6.54 -38.31 2.80
C VAL A 709 -6.66 -38.84 1.39
N GLU A 710 -7.39 -38.14 0.52
CA GLU A 710 -7.52 -38.50 -0.90
C GLU A 710 -6.16 -38.46 -1.59
N SER A 711 -5.85 -39.49 -2.40
CA SER A 711 -4.62 -39.54 -3.19
C SER A 711 -4.64 -38.46 -4.29
N GLU A 712 -3.48 -37.95 -4.68
CA GLU A 712 -3.28 -36.83 -5.64
C GLU A 712 -3.99 -36.93 -7.01
N ASN A 713 -4.68 -38.06 -7.29
CA ASN A 713 -5.33 -38.33 -8.60
C ASN A 713 -6.84 -38.10 -8.68
N SER A 714 -7.50 -37.62 -7.66
CA SER A 714 -8.95 -37.27 -7.75
C SER A 714 -9.13 -35.80 -8.02
N SER A 715 -9.62 -35.49 -9.21
CA SER A 715 -9.96 -34.22 -9.78
C SER A 715 -10.81 -33.31 -8.86
N PHE A 716 -10.21 -32.36 -8.19
CA PHE A 716 -10.88 -31.16 -7.68
C PHE A 716 -11.09 -30.15 -8.83
N LYS A 717 -11.83 -30.55 -9.87
CA LYS A 717 -12.14 -29.67 -11.02
C LYS A 717 -13.55 -29.10 -11.04
N GLU A 718 -14.38 -29.40 -10.06
CA GLU A 718 -15.77 -28.90 -10.09
C GLU A 718 -16.17 -28.37 -8.72
N ASN A 719 -16.38 -27.06 -8.62
CA ASN A 719 -17.07 -26.24 -7.62
C ASN A 719 -16.23 -25.19 -6.88
N LEU A 720 -15.41 -24.44 -7.60
CA LEU A 720 -14.99 -23.11 -7.11
C LEU A 720 -15.74 -22.04 -7.92
N PRO A 721 -16.34 -21.03 -7.30
CA PRO A 721 -16.86 -19.88 -8.03
C PRO A 721 -15.71 -19.18 -8.75
N PRO A 722 -15.92 -18.61 -9.95
CA PRO A 722 -14.87 -17.94 -10.68
C PRO A 722 -14.35 -16.77 -9.86
N ILE A 723 -13.06 -16.81 -9.53
CA ILE A 723 -12.36 -15.66 -8.97
C ILE A 723 -12.39 -14.59 -10.05
N LEU A 724 -13.17 -13.55 -9.80
CA LEU A 724 -13.14 -12.31 -10.58
C LEU A 724 -11.74 -11.70 -10.44
N LEU A 725 -10.89 -11.97 -11.44
CA LEU A 725 -9.70 -11.17 -11.71
C LEU A 725 -10.20 -9.83 -12.25
N GLY A 726 -10.13 -8.80 -11.44
CA GLY A 726 -10.44 -7.42 -11.75
C GLY A 726 -9.50 -6.50 -11.01
#